data_a826e8ac39d4eb767832d25ee17a9c8e
#
_entry.id   a826e8ac39d4eb767832d25ee17a9c8e
#
_cell.length_a   1.000
_cell.length_b   1.000
_cell.length_c   1.000
_cell.angle_alpha   90.00
_cell.angle_beta   90.00
_cell.angle_gamma   90.00
#
_symmetry.space_group_name_H-M   'P 1'
#
loop_
_entity.id
_entity.type
_entity.pdbx_description
1 polymer ?
#
loop_
_entity_poly.entity_id
_entity_poly.type
_entity_poly.pdbx_seq_one_letter_code
_entity_poly.pdbx_strand_id
1 'polypeptide(L)'
;MPQINYNERSWAIDVISEINLYLANKSWHVKSAGGENTIRNEKSSLFPDVLIFKDSAKKIILQGWELKMPDTPITDTELINNAKIKSEILHNNSFILWNVTSAVLYVKNGNTYSILKSWDSIDLHSRSEVKENENLWKDLLHTILKDLNDYFEHGEITESGSSEILAIDKIIDIVLENIDSTAENIKENIKSSAVLDAQIDNWWLSSAAEYGFSSQAKKDVKHKLPTLSKVILTDWFFKIIFGNIIKRHFNEAKIIETITFDTTVSEALQIIANISEHCNFWNIFGNNIANELVSNNAWKQLVQLNVFLSNLNIEGVDIQILQNLLQSSIAYAKRKVAGQFATPPQLADLLTRLTIDKKGGITFDPCCGTGTIIKQAYSLKEEYEIGQEQIIESIWASDKHSFPIQLSTLTLSNPGNIGKILHIFRSDVIELHAGQTIVFKDPNNGNQVEKQLPKVDYVISNLPFIREKEIKKLNPNIKEINKLIKEQTKAKKTLSKKSDIFAYIPFYLYDIISDNGKIGLILSNAWLGTDYGEIFLELIQKYFNIDCVVISGKGRWFNNAKVVTTLLIATKREISDPVNLNRRISFCTLKEKLENIADIKKLSSEIILNKESDWVNIQSYSINEIKQLENIGIPWSGYFANLNWLPTIAEKLIDSKKFFDFIRGERRGCNRMFYPAKGHGIEDEYIEPVLKNLKKAPSFIATSQTQAFCCSKSIEELETLNHTGTLNWIRSFENQMDKTNKKLLPIALRKPNMFWYEMSTKNMADFVVNINFDKSLFIAMLDKRSFFDQRMIGFSIKEQYKDENKIFLLALLNNILSMFFIESFGFGRGLGALDLRETKFKKAFKVLNPELLSDAQKKEIIKAFQPIFNRDRLPLEKELEQKDRIDFELTLLRIYGLEKYYDTIKQTLLYLYKIRFAVKEKKRKKV
;
A
#
# COMPACT_ATOMS: atom_id res chain seq x y z
N MET A 1 -11.99 -41.91 49.92
CA MET A 1 -12.12 -40.58 49.23
C MET A 1 -11.24 -40.66 48.02
N PRO A 2 -11.68 -40.31 46.83
CA PRO A 2 -10.78 -40.22 45.69
C PRO A 2 -9.74 -39.15 45.97
N GLN A 3 -8.46 -39.51 45.87
CA GLN A 3 -7.34 -38.56 45.94
C GLN A 3 -7.55 -37.50 44.86
N ILE A 4 -7.88 -36.30 45.25
CA ILE A 4 -7.90 -35.13 44.34
C ILE A 4 -6.46 -34.93 43.91
N ASN A 5 -6.19 -35.23 42.63
CA ASN A 5 -4.84 -35.11 42.07
C ASN A 5 -4.52 -33.63 41.92
N TYR A 6 -3.81 -33.05 42.88
CA TYR A 6 -3.37 -31.65 42.87
C TYR A 6 -2.40 -31.48 41.67
N ASN A 7 -2.73 -30.58 40.77
CA ASN A 7 -2.03 -30.37 39.50
C ASN A 7 -1.76 -28.90 39.23
N GLU A 8 -1.05 -28.57 38.13
CA GLU A 8 -0.73 -27.21 37.73
C GLU A 8 -1.96 -26.27 37.78
N ARG A 9 -3.08 -26.73 37.31
CA ARG A 9 -4.34 -25.95 37.28
C ARG A 9 -4.87 -25.67 38.68
N SER A 10 -4.90 -26.68 39.55
CA SER A 10 -5.34 -26.49 40.92
C SER A 10 -4.46 -25.48 41.62
N TRP A 11 -3.14 -25.57 41.38
CA TRP A 11 -2.18 -24.62 41.92
C TRP A 11 -2.33 -23.21 41.29
N ALA A 12 -2.56 -23.07 40.01
CA ALA A 12 -2.81 -21.78 39.35
C ALA A 12 -4.05 -21.06 39.94
N ILE A 13 -5.11 -21.80 40.25
CA ILE A 13 -6.32 -21.25 40.89
C ILE A 13 -5.96 -20.75 42.33
N ASP A 14 -5.20 -21.51 43.08
CA ASP A 14 -4.76 -21.12 44.42
C ASP A 14 -3.84 -19.90 44.36
N VAL A 15 -2.93 -19.83 43.39
CA VAL A 15 -2.02 -18.67 43.15
C VAL A 15 -2.83 -17.42 42.80
N ILE A 16 -3.79 -17.50 41.87
CA ILE A 16 -4.64 -16.36 41.47
C ILE A 16 -5.46 -15.87 42.69
N SER A 17 -6.02 -16.80 43.45
CA SER A 17 -6.80 -16.48 44.64
C SER A 17 -5.93 -15.75 45.69
N GLU A 18 -4.72 -16.26 45.95
CA GLU A 18 -3.80 -15.66 46.91
C GLU A 18 -3.30 -14.27 46.47
N ILE A 19 -2.99 -14.10 45.15
CA ILE A 19 -2.63 -12.78 44.59
C ILE A 19 -3.73 -11.77 44.86
N ASN A 20 -4.97 -12.09 44.53
CA ASN A 20 -6.09 -11.17 44.71
C ASN A 20 -6.37 -10.85 46.17
N LEU A 21 -6.22 -11.84 47.06
CA LEU A 21 -6.32 -11.63 48.50
C LEU A 21 -5.22 -10.71 49.04
N TYR A 22 -3.96 -10.97 48.60
CA TYR A 22 -2.79 -10.21 49.04
C TYR A 22 -2.81 -8.75 48.56
N LEU A 23 -3.35 -8.50 47.35
CA LEU A 23 -3.41 -7.17 46.73
C LEU A 23 -4.65 -6.36 47.12
N ALA A 24 -5.67 -6.94 47.74
CA ALA A 24 -7.00 -6.33 47.97
C ALA A 24 -6.93 -4.95 48.63
N ASN A 25 -6.00 -4.77 49.56
CA ASN A 25 -5.85 -3.51 50.36
C ASN A 25 -4.58 -2.73 50.03
N LYS A 26 -3.88 -3.03 48.92
CA LYS A 26 -2.61 -2.40 48.53
C LYS A 26 -2.80 -1.36 47.40
N SER A 27 -2.15 -0.21 47.55
CA SER A 27 -2.14 0.85 46.52
C SER A 27 -0.96 0.66 45.55
N TRP A 28 -0.74 -0.55 45.08
CA TRP A 28 0.36 -0.93 44.22
C TRP A 28 0.02 -0.71 42.71
N HIS A 29 1.05 -0.74 41.85
CA HIS A 29 0.89 -0.72 40.39
C HIS A 29 0.22 -2.00 39.90
N VAL A 30 0.55 -3.15 40.51
CA VAL A 30 -0.11 -4.43 40.32
C VAL A 30 -1.38 -4.48 41.14
N LYS A 31 -2.54 -4.70 40.55
CA LYS A 31 -3.85 -4.62 41.22
C LYS A 31 -4.60 -5.95 41.37
N SER A 32 -4.52 -6.80 40.40
CA SER A 32 -5.29 -8.05 40.39
C SER A 32 -4.65 -9.12 39.51
N ALA A 33 -5.10 -10.35 39.71
CA ALA A 33 -4.77 -11.47 38.85
C ALA A 33 -5.99 -12.18 38.30
N GLY A 34 -5.83 -12.85 37.19
CA GLY A 34 -6.77 -13.77 36.56
C GLY A 34 -6.02 -14.87 35.83
N GLY A 35 -6.71 -15.76 35.15
CA GLY A 35 -6.03 -16.84 34.42
C GLY A 35 -7.03 -17.78 33.78
N GLU A 36 -6.52 -18.76 33.08
CA GLU A 36 -7.31 -19.74 32.35
C GLU A 36 -7.88 -20.80 33.29
N ASN A 37 -9.15 -20.69 33.63
CA ASN A 37 -9.80 -21.61 34.57
C ASN A 37 -10.20 -22.99 33.95
N THR A 38 -9.86 -23.29 32.68
CA THR A 38 -10.63 -24.32 31.97
C THR A 38 -9.86 -25.32 31.12
N ILE A 39 -8.53 -25.47 31.15
CA ILE A 39 -7.85 -26.44 30.29
C ILE A 39 -7.67 -27.79 30.98
N ARG A 40 -8.26 -28.84 30.39
CA ARG A 40 -7.98 -30.25 30.70
C ARG A 40 -6.77 -30.74 29.90
N ASN A 41 -5.67 -31.10 30.58
CA ASN A 41 -4.59 -31.96 30.10
C ASN A 41 -4.03 -31.77 28.69
N GLU A 42 -3.78 -30.56 28.23
CA GLU A 42 -3.12 -30.35 26.94
C GLU A 42 -1.74 -29.67 27.08
N LYS A 43 -0.77 -30.18 26.31
CA LYS A 43 0.64 -29.75 26.35
C LYS A 43 0.90 -28.33 25.78
N SER A 44 -0.09 -27.65 25.21
CA SER A 44 0.08 -26.32 24.62
C SER A 44 -1.18 -25.46 24.74
N SER A 45 -1.20 -24.55 25.70
CA SER A 45 -2.18 -23.44 25.78
C SER A 45 -1.68 -22.22 24.99
N LEU A 46 -2.58 -21.45 24.37
CA LEU A 46 -2.27 -20.19 23.70
C LEU A 46 -1.99 -19.03 24.67
N PHE A 47 -2.44 -19.15 25.92
CA PHE A 47 -2.37 -18.08 26.92
C PHE A 47 -1.64 -18.55 28.17
N PRO A 48 -1.05 -17.62 28.96
CA PRO A 48 -0.41 -17.96 30.25
C PRO A 48 -1.39 -18.48 31.28
N ASP A 49 -0.86 -19.24 32.22
CA ASP A 49 -1.62 -19.84 33.34
C ASP A 49 -2.15 -18.76 34.29
N VAL A 50 -1.39 -17.67 34.49
CA VAL A 50 -1.77 -16.53 35.33
C VAL A 50 -1.54 -15.23 34.54
N LEU A 51 -2.49 -14.32 34.66
CA LEU A 51 -2.44 -12.96 34.11
C LEU A 51 -2.41 -11.95 35.26
N ILE A 52 -1.48 -11.00 35.19
CA ILE A 52 -1.34 -9.89 36.13
C ILE A 52 -1.88 -8.62 35.49
N PHE A 53 -2.74 -7.90 36.24
CA PHE A 53 -3.42 -6.72 35.75
C PHE A 53 -3.05 -5.45 36.52
N LYS A 54 -3.03 -4.32 35.83
CA LYS A 54 -2.86 -2.98 36.37
C LYS A 54 -4.08 -2.46 37.12
N ASP A 55 -5.26 -3.00 36.82
CA ASP A 55 -6.54 -2.52 37.33
C ASP A 55 -7.42 -3.67 37.83
N SER A 56 -8.32 -3.36 38.77
CA SER A 56 -9.25 -4.33 39.31
C SER A 56 -10.35 -4.75 38.33
N ALA A 57 -10.57 -3.96 37.29
CA ALA A 57 -11.54 -4.26 36.23
C ALA A 57 -10.97 -5.18 35.14
N LYS A 58 -9.70 -5.61 35.29
CA LYS A 58 -8.99 -6.52 34.37
C LYS A 58 -8.95 -6.04 32.93
N LYS A 59 -8.68 -4.73 32.74
CA LYS A 59 -8.61 -4.10 31.41
C LYS A 59 -7.21 -4.10 30.83
N ILE A 60 -6.17 -3.93 31.68
CA ILE A 60 -4.77 -3.78 31.25
C ILE A 60 -3.94 -4.93 31.80
N ILE A 61 -3.43 -5.80 30.93
CA ILE A 61 -2.55 -6.90 31.28
C ILE A 61 -1.12 -6.38 31.37
N LEU A 62 -0.51 -6.51 32.55
CA LEU A 62 0.90 -6.16 32.77
C LEU A 62 1.84 -7.29 32.39
N GLN A 63 1.48 -8.54 32.74
CA GLN A 63 2.36 -9.68 32.59
C GLN A 63 1.58 -11.00 32.54
N GLY A 64 2.15 -12.00 31.85
CA GLY A 64 1.71 -13.39 31.89
C GLY A 64 2.72 -14.28 32.65
N TRP A 65 2.25 -15.26 33.41
CA TRP A 65 3.07 -16.24 34.12
C TRP A 65 2.76 -17.65 33.63
N GLU A 66 3.82 -18.45 33.45
CA GLU A 66 3.72 -19.88 33.19
C GLU A 66 4.04 -20.63 34.47
N LEU A 67 3.13 -21.50 34.89
CA LEU A 67 3.26 -22.31 36.09
C LEU A 67 3.53 -23.76 35.69
N LYS A 68 4.44 -24.42 36.46
CA LYS A 68 4.76 -25.83 36.34
C LYS A 68 4.84 -26.47 37.70
N MET A 69 4.63 -27.76 37.78
CA MET A 69 4.89 -28.55 38.99
C MET A 69 6.40 -28.75 39.21
N PRO A 70 6.84 -29.07 40.40
CA PRO A 70 8.27 -29.23 40.72
C PRO A 70 9.04 -30.21 39.83
N ASP A 71 8.33 -31.16 39.24
CA ASP A 71 8.90 -32.17 38.33
C ASP A 71 9.30 -31.59 36.92
N THR A 72 8.99 -30.33 36.66
CA THR A 72 9.34 -29.68 35.39
C THR A 72 10.45 -28.63 35.63
N PRO A 73 11.63 -28.73 34.99
CA PRO A 73 12.69 -27.75 35.13
C PRO A 73 12.32 -26.42 34.46
N ILE A 74 12.51 -25.28 35.11
CA ILE A 74 12.27 -23.95 34.55
C ILE A 74 13.30 -23.54 33.50
N THR A 75 14.37 -24.31 33.32
CA THR A 75 15.39 -24.13 32.27
C THR A 75 15.07 -24.86 31.00
N ASP A 76 13.91 -25.52 30.92
CA ASP A 76 13.45 -26.20 29.70
C ASP A 76 13.26 -25.19 28.56
N THR A 77 13.92 -25.46 27.44
CA THR A 77 13.96 -24.56 26.29
C THR A 77 12.61 -24.46 25.57
N GLU A 78 11.82 -25.53 25.54
CA GLU A 78 10.48 -25.53 24.93
C GLU A 78 9.53 -24.71 25.80
N LEU A 79 9.57 -24.86 27.11
CA LEU A 79 8.80 -24.05 28.05
C LEU A 79 9.11 -22.55 27.92
N ILE A 80 10.40 -22.19 27.89
CA ILE A 80 10.84 -20.80 27.71
C ILE A 80 10.34 -20.23 26.37
N ASN A 81 10.42 -21.00 25.29
CA ASN A 81 9.95 -20.54 23.98
C ASN A 81 8.42 -20.37 23.94
N ASN A 82 7.67 -21.27 24.56
CA ASN A 82 6.22 -21.15 24.69
C ASN A 82 5.83 -19.90 25.47
N ALA A 83 6.48 -19.62 26.59
CA ALA A 83 6.24 -18.42 27.39
C ALA A 83 6.57 -17.13 26.62
N LYS A 84 7.64 -17.12 25.81
CA LYS A 84 7.95 -16.00 24.91
C LYS A 84 6.82 -15.75 23.91
N ILE A 85 6.34 -16.79 23.24
CA ILE A 85 5.24 -16.68 22.27
C ILE A 85 3.99 -16.11 22.96
N LYS A 86 3.63 -16.61 24.14
CA LYS A 86 2.49 -16.13 24.91
C LYS A 86 2.65 -14.68 25.36
N SER A 87 3.85 -14.26 25.81
CA SER A 87 4.16 -12.87 26.13
C SER A 87 4.04 -11.96 24.91
N GLU A 88 4.45 -12.44 23.74
CA GLU A 88 4.29 -11.68 22.48
C GLU A 88 2.83 -11.58 22.02
N ILE A 89 2.01 -12.59 22.24
CA ILE A 89 0.55 -12.56 21.99
C ILE A 89 -0.13 -11.49 22.88
N LEU A 90 0.33 -11.37 24.12
CA LEU A 90 -0.19 -10.38 25.06
C LEU A 90 0.42 -8.98 24.90
N HIS A 91 1.32 -8.76 23.95
CA HIS A 91 2.14 -7.54 23.82
C HIS A 91 2.94 -7.17 25.06
N ASN A 92 3.23 -8.14 25.90
CA ASN A 92 3.96 -7.90 27.13
C ASN A 92 5.48 -7.86 26.90
N ASN A 93 6.17 -7.03 27.67
CA ASN A 93 7.63 -6.90 27.62
C ASN A 93 8.35 -7.79 28.65
N SER A 94 7.60 -8.58 29.40
CA SER A 94 8.14 -9.49 30.41
C SER A 94 7.20 -10.66 30.69
N PHE A 95 7.75 -11.74 31.25
CA PHE A 95 6.99 -12.88 31.75
C PHE A 95 7.73 -13.57 32.87
N ILE A 96 7.00 -14.32 33.72
CA ILE A 96 7.55 -15.16 34.75
C ILE A 96 7.34 -16.64 34.43
N LEU A 97 8.38 -17.46 34.62
CA LEU A 97 8.28 -18.91 34.70
C LEU A 97 8.43 -19.31 36.14
N TRP A 98 7.53 -20.13 36.65
CA TRP A 98 7.55 -20.58 38.05
C TRP A 98 7.12 -22.05 38.18
N ASN A 99 8.00 -22.89 38.72
CA ASN A 99 7.73 -24.32 38.94
C ASN A 99 7.55 -24.69 40.44
N VAL A 100 6.99 -23.80 41.23
CA VAL A 100 6.86 -23.89 42.69
C VAL A 100 8.20 -23.69 43.39
N THR A 101 9.23 -24.45 43.02
CA THR A 101 10.53 -24.45 43.71
C THR A 101 11.34 -23.20 43.38
N SER A 102 11.27 -22.71 42.19
CA SER A 102 12.00 -21.51 41.74
C SER A 102 11.22 -20.73 40.70
N ALA A 103 11.42 -19.42 40.69
CA ALA A 103 10.82 -18.53 39.70
C ALA A 103 11.87 -17.68 38.99
N VAL A 104 11.64 -17.39 37.71
CA VAL A 104 12.54 -16.57 36.86
C VAL A 104 11.72 -15.53 36.08
N LEU A 105 12.15 -14.27 36.19
CA LEU A 105 11.60 -13.15 35.45
C LEU A 105 12.43 -12.87 34.19
N TYR A 106 11.79 -12.93 33.05
CA TYR A 106 12.36 -12.58 31.76
C TYR A 106 11.86 -11.22 31.31
N VAL A 107 12.76 -10.38 30.77
CA VAL A 107 12.45 -9.05 30.25
C VAL A 107 12.98 -8.93 28.81
N LYS A 108 12.19 -8.28 27.95
CA LYS A 108 12.51 -8.08 26.53
C LYS A 108 13.50 -6.93 26.35
N ASN A 109 14.67 -7.25 25.79
CA ASN A 109 15.71 -6.30 25.39
C ASN A 109 15.86 -6.33 23.86
N GLY A 110 15.28 -5.34 23.17
CA GLY A 110 15.24 -5.35 21.72
C GLY A 110 14.39 -6.51 21.17
N ASN A 111 15.01 -7.45 20.45
CA ASN A 111 14.33 -8.63 19.90
C ASN A 111 14.57 -9.93 20.72
N THR A 112 15.25 -9.83 21.85
CA THR A 112 15.57 -11.00 22.70
C THR A 112 15.06 -10.81 24.12
N TYR A 113 14.83 -11.92 24.82
CA TYR A 113 14.51 -11.89 26.24
C TYR A 113 15.75 -12.28 27.04
N SER A 114 16.01 -11.56 28.15
CA SER A 114 17.06 -11.83 29.11
C SER A 114 16.47 -11.97 30.52
N ILE A 115 17.16 -12.70 31.36
CA ILE A 115 16.77 -12.86 32.78
C ILE A 115 17.08 -11.54 33.52
N LEU A 116 16.06 -10.98 34.16
CA LEU A 116 16.21 -9.81 35.04
C LEU A 116 16.42 -10.29 36.52
N LYS A 117 15.63 -11.24 36.94
CA LYS A 117 15.65 -11.75 38.33
C LYS A 117 15.37 -13.24 38.39
N SER A 118 16.01 -13.90 39.31
CA SER A 118 15.65 -15.26 39.76
C SER A 118 15.43 -15.24 41.27
N TRP A 119 14.41 -15.95 41.72
CA TRP A 119 14.13 -16.15 43.13
C TRP A 119 14.58 -17.54 43.56
N ASP A 120 15.09 -17.65 44.79
CA ASP A 120 15.67 -18.85 45.33
C ASP A 120 14.66 -20.02 45.36
N SER A 121 15.17 -21.20 45.26
CA SER A 121 14.38 -22.43 45.26
C SER A 121 13.82 -22.73 46.67
N ILE A 122 12.61 -23.25 46.68
CA ILE A 122 11.95 -23.87 47.82
C ILE A 122 12.17 -25.37 47.71
N ASP A 123 12.42 -26.02 48.81
CA ASP A 123 12.69 -27.47 48.84
C ASP A 123 11.36 -28.27 48.87
N LEU A 124 10.65 -28.30 47.74
CA LEU A 124 9.42 -29.05 47.48
C LEU A 124 9.60 -29.89 46.21
N HIS A 125 9.45 -31.22 46.34
CA HIS A 125 9.78 -32.13 45.25
C HIS A 125 8.56 -32.87 44.65
N SER A 126 7.44 -32.89 45.37
CA SER A 126 6.24 -33.62 44.94
C SER A 126 4.98 -32.76 44.98
N ARG A 127 3.99 -33.18 44.16
CA ARG A 127 2.68 -32.49 44.06
C ARG A 127 1.90 -32.46 45.40
N SER A 128 2.04 -33.49 46.24
CA SER A 128 1.43 -33.54 47.57
C SER A 128 2.07 -32.50 48.52
N GLU A 129 3.40 -32.39 48.47
CA GLU A 129 4.11 -31.42 49.31
C GLU A 129 3.73 -29.98 49.01
N VAL A 130 3.43 -29.66 47.73
CA VAL A 130 2.96 -28.32 47.33
C VAL A 130 1.65 -27.94 48.02
N LYS A 131 0.71 -28.89 48.17
CA LYS A 131 -0.56 -28.66 48.84
C LYS A 131 -0.42 -28.65 50.37
N GLU A 132 0.43 -29.48 50.93
CA GLU A 132 0.67 -29.58 52.37
C GLU A 132 1.47 -28.40 52.93
N ASN A 133 2.32 -27.78 52.13
CA ASN A 133 3.19 -26.66 52.48
C ASN A 133 2.86 -25.36 51.78
N GLU A 134 1.58 -25.00 51.70
CA GLU A 134 1.11 -23.79 50.99
C GLU A 134 1.82 -22.51 51.47
N ASN A 135 2.16 -22.39 52.72
CA ASN A 135 2.79 -21.18 53.29
C ASN A 135 4.14 -20.90 52.60
N LEU A 136 4.93 -21.93 52.23
CA LEU A 136 6.24 -21.72 51.60
C LEU A 136 6.16 -21.04 50.26
N TRP A 137 5.30 -21.56 49.37
CA TRP A 137 5.16 -20.94 48.02
C TRP A 137 4.35 -19.62 48.10
N LYS A 138 3.46 -19.40 49.09
CA LYS A 138 2.78 -18.14 49.32
C LYS A 138 3.74 -17.03 49.73
N ASP A 139 4.71 -17.33 50.65
CA ASP A 139 5.75 -16.37 51.03
C ASP A 139 6.64 -15.97 49.85
N LEU A 140 7.00 -16.94 49.00
CA LEU A 140 7.72 -16.67 47.77
C LEU A 140 6.86 -15.82 46.80
N LEU A 141 5.58 -16.13 46.63
CA LEU A 141 4.64 -15.35 45.81
C LEU A 141 4.56 -13.90 46.26
N HIS A 142 4.46 -13.67 47.58
CA HIS A 142 4.41 -12.30 48.13
C HIS A 142 5.71 -11.54 47.85
N THR A 143 6.86 -12.21 47.91
CA THR A 143 8.16 -11.63 47.54
C THR A 143 8.20 -11.28 46.05
N ILE A 144 7.78 -12.20 45.17
CA ILE A 144 7.70 -11.98 43.71
C ILE A 144 6.80 -10.77 43.41
N LEU A 145 5.63 -10.70 44.04
CA LEU A 145 4.66 -9.60 43.78
C LEU A 145 5.21 -8.25 44.23
N LYS A 146 5.96 -8.22 45.36
CA LYS A 146 6.60 -6.99 45.85
C LYS A 146 7.68 -6.52 44.86
N ASP A 147 8.60 -7.39 44.50
CA ASP A 147 9.68 -7.08 43.57
C ASP A 147 9.09 -6.68 42.20
N LEU A 148 8.07 -7.39 41.73
CA LEU A 148 7.40 -7.07 40.47
C LEU A 148 6.76 -5.68 40.49
N ASN A 149 6.08 -5.32 41.59
CA ASN A 149 5.50 -3.99 41.72
C ASN A 149 6.60 -2.91 41.70
N ASP A 150 7.70 -3.12 42.44
CA ASP A 150 8.83 -2.20 42.47
C ASP A 150 9.47 -2.02 41.10
N TYR A 151 9.62 -3.06 40.29
CA TYR A 151 10.15 -3.00 38.93
C TYR A 151 9.23 -2.21 37.97
N PHE A 152 7.91 -2.34 38.10
CA PHE A 152 6.97 -1.52 37.33
C PHE A 152 6.96 -0.06 37.77
N GLU A 153 7.00 0.20 39.10
CA GLU A 153 7.00 1.56 39.61
C GLU A 153 8.29 2.33 39.26
N HIS A 154 9.45 1.68 39.26
CA HIS A 154 10.72 2.30 38.91
C HIS A 154 11.05 2.26 37.41
N GLY A 155 10.18 1.67 36.57
CA GLY A 155 10.34 1.60 35.12
C GLY A 155 11.43 0.64 34.64
N GLU A 156 11.88 -0.28 35.44
CA GLU A 156 12.79 -1.37 35.05
C GLU A 156 12.09 -2.37 34.14
N ILE A 157 10.78 -2.53 34.32
CA ILE A 157 9.87 -3.21 33.41
C ILE A 157 8.89 -2.18 32.88
N THR A 158 8.83 -2.02 31.58
CA THR A 158 7.89 -1.08 30.96
C THR A 158 6.56 -1.77 30.66
N GLU A 159 5.47 -1.04 30.87
CA GLU A 159 4.18 -1.43 30.34
C GLU A 159 4.25 -1.49 28.80
N SER A 160 3.48 -2.37 28.20
CA SER A 160 3.30 -2.32 26.77
C SER A 160 2.64 -0.99 26.40
N GLY A 161 3.29 -0.19 25.58
CA GLY A 161 2.86 1.19 25.26
C GLY A 161 1.65 1.31 24.33
N SER A 162 0.89 0.22 24.11
CA SER A 162 -0.33 0.23 23.29
C SER A 162 -1.56 -0.05 24.17
N SER A 163 -2.61 0.70 23.92
CA SER A 163 -3.97 0.39 24.39
C SER A 163 -4.53 -0.91 23.80
N GLU A 164 -3.78 -1.61 22.97
CA GLU A 164 -4.12 -2.86 22.31
C GLU A 164 -3.79 -4.02 23.24
N ILE A 165 -4.80 -4.63 23.79
CA ILE A 165 -4.70 -5.68 24.79
C ILE A 165 -4.12 -7.00 24.22
N LEU A 166 -4.18 -7.21 22.90
CA LEU A 166 -3.78 -8.47 22.24
C LEU A 166 -3.16 -8.26 20.87
N ALA A 167 -2.16 -9.07 20.53
CA ALA A 167 -1.66 -9.23 19.16
C ALA A 167 -2.61 -10.11 18.34
N ILE A 168 -3.76 -9.57 17.97
CA ILE A 168 -4.78 -10.29 17.20
C ILE A 168 -4.23 -10.85 15.89
N ASP A 169 -3.32 -10.17 15.25
CA ASP A 169 -2.59 -10.64 14.07
C ASP A 169 -1.78 -11.91 14.34
N LYS A 170 -1.13 -12.02 15.49
CA LYS A 170 -0.40 -13.25 15.88
C LYS A 170 -1.35 -14.39 16.24
N ILE A 171 -2.45 -14.09 16.93
CA ILE A 171 -3.45 -15.10 17.28
C ILE A 171 -4.09 -15.69 16.03
N ILE A 172 -4.46 -14.84 15.06
CA ILE A 172 -5.02 -15.35 13.81
C ILE A 172 -4.00 -16.15 13.00
N ASP A 173 -2.72 -15.78 13.03
CA ASP A 173 -1.68 -16.55 12.35
C ASP A 173 -1.58 -17.97 12.93
N ILE A 174 -1.65 -18.12 14.27
CA ILE A 174 -1.69 -19.42 14.93
C ILE A 174 -2.93 -20.24 14.52
N VAL A 175 -4.09 -19.61 14.50
CA VAL A 175 -5.34 -20.27 14.05
C VAL A 175 -5.20 -20.72 12.60
N LEU A 176 -4.57 -19.90 11.74
CA LEU A 176 -4.36 -20.20 10.33
C LEU A 176 -3.30 -21.27 10.06
N GLU A 177 -2.46 -21.64 11.02
CA GLU A 177 -1.60 -22.83 10.92
C GLU A 177 -2.42 -24.12 10.75
N ASN A 178 -3.71 -24.11 11.13
CA ASN A 178 -4.63 -25.24 10.96
C ASN A 178 -5.30 -25.32 9.57
N ILE A 179 -4.86 -24.55 8.59
CA ILE A 179 -5.45 -24.57 7.23
C ILE A 179 -5.37 -25.97 6.63
N ASP A 180 -4.22 -26.62 6.71
CA ASP A 180 -4.01 -27.94 6.09
C ASP A 180 -4.80 -29.02 6.81
N SER A 181 -4.85 -29.03 8.14
CA SER A 181 -5.63 -29.99 8.93
C SER A 181 -7.13 -29.82 8.71
N THR A 182 -7.62 -28.58 8.58
CA THR A 182 -9.02 -28.30 8.27
C THR A 182 -9.35 -28.67 6.82
N ALA A 183 -8.43 -28.44 5.86
CA ALA A 183 -8.61 -28.87 4.48
C ALA A 183 -8.71 -30.39 4.34
N GLU A 184 -7.92 -31.14 5.09
CA GLU A 184 -7.99 -32.62 5.11
C GLU A 184 -9.29 -33.09 5.76
N ASN A 185 -9.75 -32.47 6.86
CA ASN A 185 -11.06 -32.78 7.45
C ASN A 185 -12.22 -32.55 6.46
N ILE A 186 -12.22 -31.43 5.74
CA ILE A 186 -13.21 -31.17 4.69
C ILE A 186 -13.14 -32.24 3.59
N LYS A 187 -11.95 -32.59 3.16
CA LYS A 187 -11.72 -33.59 2.10
C LYS A 187 -12.24 -34.98 2.49
N GLU A 188 -12.08 -35.41 3.75
CA GLU A 188 -12.64 -36.66 4.25
C GLU A 188 -14.18 -36.63 4.22
N ASN A 189 -14.79 -35.51 4.65
CA ASN A 189 -16.24 -35.38 4.67
C ASN A 189 -16.88 -35.30 3.26
N ILE A 190 -16.18 -34.72 2.28
CA ILE A 190 -16.61 -34.71 0.87
C ILE A 190 -16.77 -36.14 0.33
N LYS A 191 -15.91 -37.08 0.75
CA LYS A 191 -15.99 -38.48 0.28
C LYS A 191 -17.33 -39.16 0.63
N SER A 192 -17.97 -38.72 1.70
CA SER A 192 -19.23 -39.27 2.20
C SER A 192 -20.46 -38.44 1.81
N SER A 193 -20.29 -37.24 1.25
CA SER A 193 -21.40 -36.32 0.95
C SER A 193 -21.24 -35.63 -0.42
N ALA A 194 -21.90 -36.17 -1.45
CA ALA A 194 -21.97 -35.57 -2.78
C ALA A 194 -22.63 -34.17 -2.78
N VAL A 195 -23.53 -33.91 -1.83
CA VAL A 195 -24.18 -32.60 -1.67
C VAL A 195 -23.17 -31.57 -1.21
N LEU A 196 -22.35 -31.91 -0.22
CA LEU A 196 -21.29 -31.04 0.28
C LEU A 196 -20.26 -30.72 -0.81
N ASP A 197 -19.85 -31.73 -1.59
CA ASP A 197 -18.90 -31.52 -2.70
C ASP A 197 -19.47 -30.54 -3.73
N ALA A 198 -20.74 -30.72 -4.13
CA ALA A 198 -21.41 -29.82 -5.06
C ALA A 198 -21.55 -28.39 -4.50
N GLN A 199 -21.83 -28.24 -3.21
CA GLN A 199 -21.91 -26.93 -2.54
C GLN A 199 -20.54 -26.23 -2.54
N ILE A 200 -19.46 -26.96 -2.25
CA ILE A 200 -18.10 -26.44 -2.26
C ILE A 200 -17.66 -26.08 -3.68
N ASP A 201 -18.04 -26.86 -4.68
CA ASP A 201 -17.78 -26.53 -6.08
C ASP A 201 -18.50 -25.26 -6.52
N ASN A 202 -19.76 -25.10 -6.17
CA ASN A 202 -20.52 -23.87 -6.43
C ASN A 202 -19.92 -22.65 -5.71
N TRP A 203 -19.51 -22.81 -4.45
CA TRP A 203 -18.79 -21.77 -3.72
C TRP A 203 -17.47 -21.40 -4.44
N TRP A 204 -16.70 -22.40 -4.90
CA TRP A 204 -15.45 -22.14 -5.62
C TRP A 204 -15.69 -21.40 -6.95
N LEU A 205 -16.73 -21.80 -7.70
CA LEU A 205 -17.10 -21.12 -8.94
C LEU A 205 -17.42 -19.64 -8.74
N SER A 206 -18.10 -19.31 -7.65
CA SER A 206 -18.51 -17.92 -7.33
C SER A 206 -17.41 -17.11 -6.65
N SER A 207 -16.56 -17.74 -5.83
CA SER A 207 -15.68 -17.04 -4.88
C SER A 207 -14.18 -17.12 -5.22
N ALA A 208 -13.74 -18.04 -6.08
CA ALA A 208 -12.32 -18.23 -6.40
C ALA A 208 -11.62 -16.92 -6.84
N ALA A 209 -12.32 -16.08 -7.59
CA ALA A 209 -11.80 -14.81 -8.08
C ALA A 209 -11.48 -13.82 -6.93
N GLU A 210 -12.24 -13.84 -5.83
CA GLU A 210 -11.99 -13.01 -4.65
C GLU A 210 -10.62 -13.30 -4.03
N TYR A 211 -10.20 -14.57 -4.10
CA TYR A 211 -8.91 -15.04 -3.57
C TYR A 211 -7.80 -15.06 -4.62
N GLY A 212 -8.06 -14.49 -5.82
CA GLY A 212 -7.07 -14.36 -6.90
C GLY A 212 -6.81 -15.66 -7.66
N PHE A 213 -7.76 -16.60 -7.66
CA PHE A 213 -7.72 -17.84 -8.43
C PHE A 213 -8.73 -17.81 -9.58
N SER A 214 -8.52 -18.68 -10.58
CA SER A 214 -9.49 -18.97 -11.62
C SER A 214 -10.17 -20.30 -11.30
N SER A 215 -11.49 -20.26 -11.11
CA SER A 215 -12.27 -21.47 -10.82
C SER A 215 -12.17 -22.53 -11.94
N GLN A 216 -11.92 -22.10 -13.18
CA GLN A 216 -11.81 -22.99 -14.36
C GLN A 216 -10.38 -23.49 -14.64
N ALA A 217 -9.35 -22.92 -14.02
CA ALA A 217 -7.97 -23.29 -14.29
C ALA A 217 -7.55 -24.52 -13.48
N LYS A 218 -7.24 -25.64 -14.13
CA LYS A 218 -6.78 -26.90 -13.48
C LYS A 218 -5.67 -26.68 -12.45
N LYS A 219 -4.73 -25.75 -12.69
CA LYS A 219 -3.63 -25.40 -11.77
C LYS A 219 -4.11 -24.75 -10.47
N ASP A 220 -5.29 -24.13 -10.46
CA ASP A 220 -5.81 -23.38 -9.32
C ASP A 220 -6.77 -24.21 -8.45
N VAL A 221 -7.29 -25.35 -8.97
CA VAL A 221 -8.19 -26.27 -8.26
C VAL A 221 -7.56 -26.82 -6.97
N LYS A 222 -6.26 -27.05 -6.95
CA LYS A 222 -5.51 -27.49 -5.75
C LYS A 222 -5.62 -26.50 -4.57
N HIS A 223 -5.96 -25.25 -4.84
CA HIS A 223 -6.12 -24.20 -3.82
C HIS A 223 -7.54 -24.10 -3.29
N LYS A 224 -8.51 -24.86 -3.83
CA LYS A 224 -9.93 -24.83 -3.44
C LYS A 224 -10.12 -25.08 -1.94
N LEU A 225 -9.72 -26.24 -1.45
CA LEU A 225 -9.88 -26.62 -0.05
C LEU A 225 -9.03 -25.76 0.91
N PRO A 226 -7.73 -25.52 0.68
CA PRO A 226 -6.97 -24.61 1.54
C PRO A 226 -7.56 -23.20 1.63
N THR A 227 -8.15 -22.70 0.53
CA THR A 227 -8.81 -21.39 0.56
C THR A 227 -10.10 -21.43 1.37
N LEU A 228 -10.92 -22.47 1.20
CA LEU A 228 -12.13 -22.66 1.98
C LEU A 228 -11.82 -22.79 3.48
N SER A 229 -10.81 -23.61 3.83
CA SER A 229 -10.36 -23.76 5.22
C SER A 229 -9.97 -22.43 5.84
N LYS A 230 -9.22 -21.61 5.11
CA LYS A 230 -8.86 -20.27 5.57
C LYS A 230 -10.10 -19.40 5.80
N VAL A 231 -11.10 -19.46 4.93
CA VAL A 231 -12.35 -18.72 5.08
C VAL A 231 -13.10 -19.16 6.35
N ILE A 232 -13.22 -20.47 6.56
CA ILE A 232 -13.89 -21.04 7.74
C ILE A 232 -13.19 -20.62 9.03
N LEU A 233 -11.86 -20.77 9.09
CA LEU A 233 -11.08 -20.39 10.27
C LEU A 233 -11.17 -18.90 10.58
N THR A 234 -11.10 -18.06 9.56
CA THR A 234 -11.26 -16.61 9.72
C THR A 234 -12.68 -16.23 10.16
N ASP A 235 -13.69 -16.88 9.63
CA ASP A 235 -15.10 -16.65 9.98
C ASP A 235 -15.36 -16.99 11.45
N TRP A 236 -14.90 -18.15 11.93
CA TRP A 236 -15.00 -18.53 13.34
C TRP A 236 -14.26 -17.55 14.25
N PHE A 237 -13.07 -17.15 13.86
CA PHE A 237 -12.28 -16.16 14.60
C PHE A 237 -13.06 -14.86 14.79
N PHE A 238 -13.72 -14.35 13.74
CA PHE A 238 -14.55 -13.15 13.82
C PHE A 238 -15.80 -13.35 14.68
N LYS A 239 -16.49 -14.46 14.54
CA LYS A 239 -17.66 -14.76 15.36
C LYS A 239 -17.32 -14.71 16.87
N ILE A 240 -16.19 -15.30 17.24
CA ILE A 240 -15.75 -15.36 18.64
C ILE A 240 -15.37 -13.96 19.15
N ILE A 241 -14.50 -13.24 18.43
CA ILE A 241 -14.08 -11.89 18.85
C ILE A 241 -15.29 -10.96 18.94
N PHE A 242 -16.09 -10.94 17.90
CA PHE A 242 -17.21 -10.01 17.83
C PHE A 242 -18.29 -10.32 18.87
N GLY A 243 -18.59 -11.59 19.08
CA GLY A 243 -19.51 -12.00 20.14
C GLY A 243 -19.06 -11.53 21.52
N ASN A 244 -17.77 -11.66 21.81
CA ASN A 244 -17.20 -11.17 23.08
C ASN A 244 -17.18 -9.63 23.20
N ILE A 245 -17.18 -8.90 22.10
CA ILE A 245 -17.31 -7.44 22.12
C ILE A 245 -18.76 -7.03 22.42
N ILE A 246 -19.71 -7.61 21.68
CA ILE A 246 -21.12 -7.19 21.77
C ILE A 246 -21.84 -7.67 23.04
N LYS A 247 -21.36 -8.74 23.73
CA LYS A 247 -21.97 -9.23 24.99
C LYS A 247 -22.10 -8.17 26.08
N ARG A 248 -21.36 -7.06 25.97
CA ARG A 248 -21.45 -5.92 26.91
C ARG A 248 -22.63 -5.02 26.62
N HIS A 249 -23.08 -5.01 25.39
CA HIS A 249 -24.15 -4.18 24.92
C HIS A 249 -25.48 -4.96 24.82
N PHE A 250 -25.38 -6.29 24.71
CA PHE A 250 -26.50 -7.21 24.61
C PHE A 250 -26.37 -8.32 25.63
N ASN A 251 -27.36 -8.45 26.53
CA ASN A 251 -27.38 -9.54 27.46
C ASN A 251 -27.53 -10.91 26.74
N GLU A 252 -28.23 -10.93 25.61
CA GLU A 252 -28.47 -12.10 24.78
C GLU A 252 -27.15 -12.63 24.18
N ALA A 253 -26.19 -11.76 23.89
CA ALA A 253 -24.87 -12.16 23.39
C ALA A 253 -23.99 -12.80 24.48
N LYS A 254 -24.33 -12.67 25.77
CA LYS A 254 -23.55 -13.32 26.85
C LYS A 254 -23.55 -14.83 26.72
N ILE A 255 -24.49 -15.43 26.00
CA ILE A 255 -24.54 -16.86 25.72
C ILE A 255 -23.24 -17.34 25.02
N ILE A 256 -22.43 -16.45 24.39
CA ILE A 256 -21.14 -16.83 23.82
C ILE A 256 -20.16 -17.36 24.87
N GLU A 257 -20.31 -16.97 26.13
CA GLU A 257 -19.48 -17.43 27.24
C GLU A 257 -19.72 -18.92 27.56
N THR A 258 -20.85 -19.51 27.11
CA THR A 258 -21.15 -20.93 27.26
C THR A 258 -20.38 -21.82 26.28
N ILE A 259 -19.74 -21.24 25.25
CA ILE A 259 -18.82 -21.98 24.36
C ILE A 259 -17.54 -22.29 25.14
N THR A 260 -17.45 -23.53 25.62
CA THR A 260 -16.35 -24.07 26.43
C THR A 260 -15.71 -25.29 25.75
N PHE A 261 -14.73 -25.90 26.40
CA PHE A 261 -14.04 -27.08 25.84
C PHE A 261 -14.92 -28.32 25.64
N ASP A 262 -16.04 -28.39 26.33
CA ASP A 262 -17.02 -29.47 26.17
C ASP A 262 -18.04 -29.18 25.06
N THR A 263 -18.00 -27.96 24.46
CA THR A 263 -18.94 -27.55 23.43
C THR A 263 -18.49 -28.06 22.06
N THR A 264 -19.33 -28.80 21.40
CA THR A 264 -19.09 -29.23 20.00
C THR A 264 -19.25 -28.08 19.03
N VAL A 265 -18.66 -28.20 17.82
CA VAL A 265 -18.80 -27.19 16.75
C VAL A 265 -20.26 -26.96 16.39
N SER A 266 -21.09 -28.03 16.37
CA SER A 266 -22.54 -27.95 16.06
C SER A 266 -23.32 -27.17 17.13
N GLU A 267 -23.06 -27.42 18.41
CA GLU A 267 -23.68 -26.68 19.51
C GLU A 267 -23.24 -25.20 19.49
N ALA A 268 -21.96 -24.93 19.22
CA ALA A 268 -21.50 -23.57 19.07
C ALA A 268 -22.16 -22.83 17.88
N LEU A 269 -22.43 -23.50 16.77
CA LEU A 269 -23.20 -22.92 15.65
C LEU A 269 -24.61 -22.55 16.05
N GLN A 270 -25.24 -23.37 16.91
CA GLN A 270 -26.58 -23.06 17.46
C GLN A 270 -26.54 -21.85 18.40
N ILE A 271 -25.50 -21.74 19.24
CA ILE A 271 -25.29 -20.57 20.10
C ILE A 271 -25.07 -19.31 19.23
N ILE A 272 -24.25 -19.40 18.19
CA ILE A 272 -24.01 -18.30 17.25
C ILE A 272 -25.28 -17.91 16.48
N ALA A 273 -26.11 -18.89 16.08
CA ALA A 273 -27.40 -18.64 15.43
C ALA A 273 -28.35 -17.90 16.37
N ASN A 274 -28.41 -18.30 17.64
CA ASN A 274 -29.19 -17.62 18.66
C ASN A 274 -28.73 -16.16 18.87
N ILE A 275 -27.44 -15.92 18.94
CA ILE A 275 -26.89 -14.55 19.00
C ILE A 275 -27.29 -13.75 17.75
N SER A 276 -27.21 -14.37 16.57
CA SER A 276 -27.60 -13.74 15.30
C SER A 276 -29.07 -13.34 15.27
N GLU A 277 -29.92 -14.17 15.82
CA GLU A 277 -31.37 -13.93 15.87
C GLU A 277 -31.75 -12.77 16.79
N HIS A 278 -31.07 -12.64 17.94
CA HIS A 278 -31.44 -11.66 18.98
C HIS A 278 -30.62 -10.37 18.93
N CYS A 279 -29.40 -10.43 18.46
CA CYS A 279 -28.45 -9.27 18.49
C CYS A 279 -28.15 -8.71 17.12
N ASN A 280 -28.66 -9.30 16.05
CA ASN A 280 -28.39 -8.90 14.68
C ASN A 280 -26.98 -9.26 14.19
N PHE A 281 -26.42 -8.52 13.27
CA PHE A 281 -25.10 -8.79 12.69
C PHE A 281 -25.05 -10.11 11.88
N TRP A 282 -26.08 -10.36 11.12
CA TRP A 282 -26.20 -11.52 10.20
C TRP A 282 -24.99 -11.64 9.25
N ASN A 283 -24.34 -10.53 8.96
CA ASN A 283 -23.14 -10.52 8.13
C ASN A 283 -21.94 -11.18 8.82
N ILE A 284 -21.95 -11.25 10.16
CA ILE A 284 -20.88 -11.82 10.97
C ILE A 284 -21.27 -13.18 11.51
N PHE A 285 -22.46 -13.28 12.07
CA PHE A 285 -22.92 -14.52 12.71
C PHE A 285 -23.59 -15.50 11.75
N GLY A 286 -23.94 -15.09 10.52
CA GLY A 286 -24.55 -15.99 9.54
C GLY A 286 -23.65 -17.21 9.25
N ASN A 287 -24.27 -18.36 8.99
CA ASN A 287 -23.55 -19.57 8.64
C ASN A 287 -22.96 -19.48 7.24
N ASN A 288 -21.66 -19.76 7.14
CA ASN A 288 -20.99 -19.99 5.89
C ASN A 288 -20.91 -21.50 5.59
N ILE A 289 -20.70 -21.81 4.31
CA ILE A 289 -20.55 -23.20 3.88
C ILE A 289 -19.42 -23.89 4.67
N ALA A 290 -19.69 -25.09 5.13
CA ALA A 290 -18.77 -25.99 5.81
C ALA A 290 -18.15 -25.47 7.14
N ASN A 291 -18.78 -24.49 7.81
CA ASN A 291 -18.32 -24.02 9.13
C ASN A 291 -18.25 -25.13 10.18
N GLU A 292 -19.06 -26.16 10.04
CA GLU A 292 -19.04 -27.36 10.91
C GLU A 292 -17.81 -28.26 10.72
N LEU A 293 -17.06 -28.07 9.64
CA LEU A 293 -15.94 -28.92 9.25
C LEU A 293 -14.55 -28.38 9.68
N VAL A 294 -14.51 -27.53 10.70
CA VAL A 294 -13.26 -27.08 11.30
C VAL A 294 -12.54 -28.27 11.94
N SER A 295 -11.20 -28.33 11.83
CA SER A 295 -10.42 -29.43 12.45
C SER A 295 -10.48 -29.37 13.99
N ASN A 296 -10.37 -30.53 14.64
CA ASN A 296 -10.40 -30.61 16.11
C ASN A 296 -9.34 -29.72 16.78
N ASN A 297 -8.14 -29.63 16.22
CA ASN A 297 -7.06 -28.78 16.74
C ASN A 297 -7.41 -27.30 16.61
N ALA A 298 -7.91 -26.89 15.45
CA ALA A 298 -8.38 -25.52 15.24
C ALA A 298 -9.54 -25.16 16.17
N TRP A 299 -10.50 -26.08 16.33
CA TRP A 299 -11.63 -25.86 17.22
C TRP A 299 -11.19 -25.62 18.67
N LYS A 300 -10.27 -26.45 19.17
CA LYS A 300 -9.70 -26.26 20.52
C LYS A 300 -9.05 -24.89 20.71
N GLN A 301 -8.28 -24.42 19.73
CA GLN A 301 -7.66 -23.09 19.77
C GLN A 301 -8.68 -21.95 19.73
N LEU A 302 -9.76 -22.10 18.94
CA LEU A 302 -10.86 -21.14 18.88
C LEU A 302 -11.63 -21.09 20.21
N VAL A 303 -11.87 -22.24 20.85
CA VAL A 303 -12.47 -22.32 22.18
C VAL A 303 -11.56 -21.68 23.24
N GLN A 304 -10.25 -21.94 23.22
CA GLN A 304 -9.29 -21.27 24.10
C GLN A 304 -9.39 -19.75 23.97
N LEU A 305 -9.44 -19.26 22.73
CA LEU A 305 -9.64 -17.82 22.47
C LEU A 305 -10.95 -17.31 23.06
N ASN A 306 -12.06 -18.04 22.89
CA ASN A 306 -13.35 -17.64 23.45
C ASN A 306 -13.32 -17.56 24.97
N VAL A 307 -12.81 -18.60 25.63
CA VAL A 307 -12.70 -18.65 27.10
C VAL A 307 -11.82 -17.52 27.62
N PHE A 308 -10.71 -17.24 26.95
CA PHE A 308 -9.84 -16.13 27.30
C PHE A 308 -10.57 -14.78 27.17
N LEU A 309 -11.21 -14.51 26.05
CA LEU A 309 -11.93 -13.25 25.79
C LEU A 309 -13.15 -13.08 26.72
N SER A 310 -13.76 -14.19 27.14
CA SER A 310 -14.89 -14.17 28.09
C SER A 310 -14.51 -13.60 29.45
N ASN A 311 -13.26 -13.78 29.84
CA ASN A 311 -12.70 -13.26 31.11
C ASN A 311 -12.15 -11.85 31.03
N LEU A 312 -12.05 -11.26 29.82
CA LEU A 312 -11.53 -9.93 29.59
C LEU A 312 -12.65 -8.91 29.33
N ASN A 313 -12.37 -7.71 29.77
CA ASN A 313 -13.24 -6.58 29.53
C ASN A 313 -12.81 -5.82 28.27
N ILE A 314 -13.08 -6.36 27.07
CA ILE A 314 -12.75 -5.72 25.79
C ILE A 314 -13.75 -4.59 25.51
N GLU A 315 -13.30 -3.33 25.37
CA GLU A 315 -14.17 -2.17 25.13
C GLU A 315 -14.49 -1.91 23.65
N GLY A 316 -13.81 -2.61 22.73
CA GLY A 316 -14.02 -2.51 21.29
C GLY A 316 -12.84 -3.09 20.52
N VAL A 317 -12.97 -3.21 19.21
CA VAL A 317 -11.84 -3.53 18.33
C VAL A 317 -11.38 -2.26 17.66
N ASP A 318 -10.10 -1.91 17.82
CA ASP A 318 -9.52 -0.79 17.11
C ASP A 318 -9.57 -1.03 15.60
N ILE A 319 -9.83 0.04 14.86
CA ILE A 319 -9.77 0.07 13.39
C ILE A 319 -8.43 -0.46 12.86
N GLN A 320 -7.33 -0.18 13.57
CA GLN A 320 -6.00 -0.68 13.21
C GLN A 320 -5.93 -2.20 13.27
N ILE A 321 -6.56 -2.82 14.26
CA ILE A 321 -6.65 -4.28 14.38
C ILE A 321 -7.42 -4.87 13.19
N LEU A 322 -8.56 -4.29 12.83
CA LEU A 322 -9.35 -4.72 11.68
C LEU A 322 -8.56 -4.58 10.36
N GLN A 323 -7.78 -3.51 10.23
CA GLN A 323 -6.89 -3.32 9.07
C GLN A 323 -5.77 -4.35 9.02
N ASN A 324 -5.17 -4.70 10.16
CA ASN A 324 -4.14 -5.74 10.26
C ASN A 324 -4.72 -7.11 9.91
N LEU A 325 -5.92 -7.42 10.38
CA LEU A 325 -6.65 -8.64 10.01
C LEU A 325 -6.90 -8.75 8.51
N LEU A 326 -7.36 -7.68 7.87
CA LEU A 326 -7.50 -7.63 6.42
C LEU A 326 -6.16 -7.85 5.71
N GLN A 327 -5.10 -7.27 6.23
CA GLN A 327 -3.76 -7.41 5.67
C GLN A 327 -3.17 -8.80 5.85
N SER A 328 -3.43 -9.50 6.94
CA SER A 328 -2.94 -10.87 7.19
C SER A 328 -3.75 -11.93 6.44
N SER A 329 -5.06 -11.72 6.28
CA SER A 329 -5.96 -12.69 5.67
C SER A 329 -5.73 -12.95 4.18
N ILE A 330 -5.10 -12.00 3.44
CA ILE A 330 -4.81 -12.13 2.00
C ILE A 330 -3.31 -12.07 1.78
N ALA A 331 -2.72 -13.06 1.09
CA ALA A 331 -1.29 -13.09 0.77
C ALA A 331 -0.85 -11.80 0.04
N TYR A 332 0.25 -11.20 0.46
CA TYR A 332 0.78 -9.92 -0.07
C TYR A 332 0.83 -9.84 -1.61
N ALA A 333 1.24 -10.93 -2.27
CA ALA A 333 1.27 -10.98 -3.73
C ALA A 333 -0.11 -10.83 -4.37
N LYS A 334 -1.17 -11.32 -3.70
CA LYS A 334 -2.56 -11.28 -4.18
C LYS A 334 -3.23 -9.95 -3.85
N ARG A 335 -2.93 -9.36 -2.68
CA ARG A 335 -3.35 -7.99 -2.34
C ARG A 335 -2.88 -6.96 -3.36
N LYS A 336 -1.64 -7.12 -3.83
CA LYS A 336 -1.08 -6.27 -4.89
C LYS A 336 -1.83 -6.41 -6.22
N VAL A 337 -2.35 -7.59 -6.52
CA VAL A 337 -3.15 -7.87 -7.71
C VAL A 337 -4.55 -7.26 -7.59
N ALA A 338 -5.16 -7.34 -6.40
CA ALA A 338 -6.49 -6.78 -6.13
C ALA A 338 -6.49 -5.27 -5.81
N GLY A 339 -5.30 -4.66 -5.63
CA GLY A 339 -5.18 -3.23 -5.30
C GLY A 339 -5.69 -2.86 -3.90
N GLN A 340 -5.87 -3.85 -3.02
CA GLN A 340 -6.43 -3.66 -1.67
C GLN A 340 -5.36 -3.17 -0.70
N PHE A 341 -5.46 -1.93 -0.27
CA PHE A 341 -4.61 -1.32 0.75
C PHE A 341 -5.49 -0.57 1.74
N ALA A 342 -5.34 -0.90 3.03
CA ALA A 342 -6.04 -0.19 4.08
C ALA A 342 -5.65 1.30 4.11
N THR A 343 -6.64 2.17 4.17
CA THR A 343 -6.44 3.62 4.18
C THR A 343 -6.01 4.07 5.57
N PRO A 344 -4.90 4.81 5.72
CA PRO A 344 -4.53 5.38 7.02
C PRO A 344 -5.62 6.32 7.56
N PRO A 345 -5.96 6.27 8.87
CA PRO A 345 -7.04 7.06 9.45
C PRO A 345 -6.92 8.57 9.22
N GLN A 346 -5.72 9.14 9.38
CA GLN A 346 -5.48 10.58 9.16
C GLN A 346 -5.67 10.98 7.69
N LEU A 347 -5.35 10.06 6.74
CA LEU A 347 -5.58 10.30 5.32
C LEU A 347 -7.07 10.26 4.99
N ALA A 348 -7.80 9.34 5.60
CA ALA A 348 -9.25 9.25 5.47
C ALA A 348 -9.94 10.48 6.05
N ASP A 349 -9.50 10.96 7.23
CA ASP A 349 -10.03 12.17 7.86
C ASP A 349 -9.78 13.41 6.98
N LEU A 350 -8.56 13.60 6.49
CA LEU A 350 -8.24 14.71 5.57
C LEU A 350 -9.12 14.66 4.30
N LEU A 351 -9.22 13.49 3.66
CA LEU A 351 -10.04 13.31 2.46
C LEU A 351 -11.50 13.64 2.72
N THR A 352 -12.03 13.17 3.84
CA THR A 352 -13.43 13.38 4.25
C THR A 352 -13.70 14.87 4.49
N ARG A 353 -12.85 15.57 5.24
CA ARG A 353 -12.99 17.00 5.51
C ARG A 353 -12.83 17.89 4.28
N LEU A 354 -12.01 17.49 3.32
CA LEU A 354 -11.86 18.21 2.04
C LEU A 354 -13.06 18.01 1.12
N THR A 355 -13.84 16.94 1.30
CA THR A 355 -14.92 16.56 0.38
C THR A 355 -16.28 16.95 0.93
N ILE A 356 -16.58 16.68 2.20
CA ILE A 356 -17.89 16.97 2.81
C ILE A 356 -17.91 18.42 3.31
N ASP A 357 -18.71 19.26 2.66
CA ASP A 357 -18.82 20.70 2.98
C ASP A 357 -20.21 21.10 3.54
N LYS A 358 -21.19 20.19 3.50
CA LYS A 358 -22.55 20.46 3.97
C LYS A 358 -22.98 19.43 5.00
N LYS A 359 -23.69 19.89 6.02
CA LYS A 359 -24.36 19.04 6.99
C LYS A 359 -25.44 18.20 6.28
N GLY A 360 -25.59 16.94 6.67
CA GLY A 360 -26.69 16.06 6.28
C GLY A 360 -26.65 15.48 4.86
N GLY A 361 -25.64 15.81 4.03
CA GLY A 361 -25.52 15.25 2.68
C GLY A 361 -25.25 13.75 2.66
N ILE A 362 -25.76 13.04 1.64
CA ILE A 362 -25.56 11.59 1.49
C ILE A 362 -24.14 11.31 1.02
N THR A 363 -23.43 10.45 1.74
CA THR A 363 -22.04 10.06 1.50
C THR A 363 -21.95 8.61 1.06
N PHE A 364 -21.15 8.32 0.02
CA PHE A 364 -20.98 6.98 -0.51
C PHE A 364 -19.50 6.64 -0.74
N ASP A 365 -19.07 5.49 -0.20
CA ASP A 365 -17.79 4.86 -0.55
C ASP A 365 -18.03 3.59 -1.36
N PRO A 366 -17.82 3.59 -2.70
CA PRO A 366 -18.05 2.45 -3.57
C PRO A 366 -16.95 1.37 -3.53
N CYS A 367 -15.86 1.60 -2.78
CA CYS A 367 -14.75 0.66 -2.60
C CYS A 367 -14.29 0.68 -1.13
N CYS A 368 -15.22 0.48 -0.21
CA CYS A 368 -15.08 0.83 1.21
C CYS A 368 -13.99 0.04 1.98
N GLY A 369 -13.59 -1.12 1.47
CA GLY A 369 -12.52 -1.91 2.10
C GLY A 369 -12.81 -2.22 3.57
N THR A 370 -11.99 -1.71 4.48
CA THR A 370 -12.17 -1.86 5.95
C THR A 370 -13.12 -0.85 6.57
N GLY A 371 -13.73 0.03 5.78
CA GLY A 371 -14.65 1.05 6.29
C GLY A 371 -13.99 2.26 6.94
N THR A 372 -12.68 2.43 6.83
CA THR A 372 -11.96 3.55 7.47
C THR A 372 -12.48 4.92 7.02
N ILE A 373 -12.77 5.09 5.72
CA ILE A 373 -13.28 6.36 5.17
C ILE A 373 -14.69 6.63 5.67
N ILE A 374 -15.57 5.63 5.63
CA ILE A 374 -16.95 5.80 6.12
C ILE A 374 -17.01 6.05 7.63
N LYS A 375 -16.04 5.51 8.41
CA LYS A 375 -15.91 5.83 9.83
C LYS A 375 -15.56 7.29 10.04
N GLN A 376 -14.65 7.83 9.26
CA GLN A 376 -14.31 9.26 9.34
C GLN A 376 -15.48 10.16 8.88
N ALA A 377 -16.23 9.74 7.85
CA ALA A 377 -17.44 10.44 7.44
C ALA A 377 -18.50 10.42 8.55
N TYR A 378 -18.66 9.29 9.24
CA TYR A 378 -19.54 9.15 10.40
C TYR A 378 -19.11 10.13 11.52
N SER A 379 -17.84 10.09 11.93
CA SER A 379 -17.31 10.94 12.98
C SER A 379 -17.38 12.45 12.63
N LEU A 380 -17.17 12.82 11.36
CA LEU A 380 -17.33 14.20 10.92
C LEU A 380 -18.79 14.67 11.01
N LYS A 381 -19.75 13.81 10.70
CA LYS A 381 -21.18 14.12 10.84
C LYS A 381 -21.61 14.22 12.30
N GLU A 382 -21.03 13.40 13.20
CA GLU A 382 -21.21 13.58 14.66
C GLU A 382 -20.66 14.92 15.11
N GLU A 383 -19.47 15.35 14.62
CA GLU A 383 -18.89 16.66 14.90
C GLU A 383 -19.78 17.82 14.39
N TYR A 384 -20.57 17.58 13.35
CA TYR A 384 -21.57 18.53 12.86
C TYR A 384 -22.89 18.51 13.65
N GLU A 385 -22.97 17.71 14.73
CA GLU A 385 -24.13 17.56 15.59
C GLU A 385 -25.36 17.01 14.85
N ILE A 386 -25.16 16.16 13.82
CA ILE A 386 -26.24 15.48 13.12
C ILE A 386 -26.75 14.32 13.98
N GLY A 387 -28.05 14.15 14.03
CA GLY A 387 -28.68 13.05 14.78
C GLY A 387 -28.26 11.69 14.21
N GLN A 388 -28.05 10.73 15.11
CA GLN A 388 -27.49 9.41 14.77
C GLN A 388 -28.28 8.67 13.69
N GLU A 389 -29.61 8.69 13.72
CA GLU A 389 -30.44 8.07 12.68
C GLU A 389 -30.20 8.71 11.31
N GLN A 390 -30.12 10.02 11.27
CA GLN A 390 -29.84 10.74 10.04
C GLN A 390 -28.42 10.46 9.52
N ILE A 391 -27.43 10.25 10.40
CA ILE A 391 -26.08 9.83 10.01
C ILE A 391 -26.14 8.48 9.34
N ILE A 392 -26.81 7.49 9.95
CA ILE A 392 -26.92 6.12 9.42
C ILE A 392 -27.59 6.12 8.04
N GLU A 393 -28.72 6.83 7.89
CA GLU A 393 -29.41 6.93 6.61
C GLU A 393 -28.60 7.63 5.52
N SER A 394 -27.67 8.54 5.91
CA SER A 394 -26.85 9.31 4.99
C SER A 394 -25.49 8.70 4.64
N ILE A 395 -25.14 7.53 5.20
CA ILE A 395 -23.87 6.84 4.90
C ILE A 395 -24.14 5.54 4.16
N TRP A 396 -23.62 5.46 2.93
CA TRP A 396 -23.69 4.29 2.08
C TRP A 396 -22.29 3.78 1.77
N ALA A 397 -22.11 2.47 1.65
CA ALA A 397 -20.84 1.88 1.30
C ALA A 397 -21.02 0.57 0.53
N SER A 398 -20.09 0.30 -0.38
CA SER A 398 -20.04 -0.99 -1.06
C SER A 398 -18.62 -1.46 -1.28
N ASP A 399 -18.44 -2.75 -1.46
CA ASP A 399 -17.22 -3.37 -1.94
C ASP A 399 -17.58 -4.58 -2.81
N LYS A 400 -16.71 -4.94 -3.71
CA LYS A 400 -16.86 -6.10 -4.59
C LYS A 400 -16.82 -7.42 -3.81
N HIS A 401 -16.12 -7.44 -2.68
CA HIS A 401 -15.81 -8.63 -1.90
C HIS A 401 -16.60 -8.66 -0.59
N SER A 402 -17.02 -9.85 -0.17
CA SER A 402 -17.83 -10.04 1.04
C SER A 402 -17.04 -9.76 2.33
N PHE A 403 -15.76 -10.10 2.37
CA PHE A 403 -14.93 -9.90 3.56
C PHE A 403 -14.73 -8.41 3.94
N PRO A 404 -14.42 -7.48 3.01
CA PRO A 404 -14.45 -6.05 3.28
C PRO A 404 -15.79 -5.55 3.83
N ILE A 405 -16.91 -6.07 3.33
CA ILE A 405 -18.25 -5.70 3.82
C ILE A 405 -18.42 -6.06 5.29
N GLN A 406 -18.00 -7.26 5.72
CA GLN A 406 -18.01 -7.65 7.13
C GLN A 406 -17.19 -6.68 7.99
N LEU A 407 -15.97 -6.34 7.56
CA LEU A 407 -15.12 -5.41 8.29
C LEU A 407 -15.69 -3.99 8.36
N SER A 408 -16.27 -3.50 7.26
CA SER A 408 -16.92 -2.19 7.24
C SER A 408 -18.14 -2.14 8.16
N THR A 409 -18.91 -3.22 8.22
CA THR A 409 -20.04 -3.35 9.15
C THR A 409 -19.54 -3.27 10.60
N LEU A 410 -18.47 -4.01 10.95
CA LEU A 410 -17.85 -3.95 12.27
C LEU A 410 -17.38 -2.53 12.62
N THR A 411 -16.75 -1.87 11.66
CA THR A 411 -16.20 -0.52 11.83
C THR A 411 -17.27 0.51 12.20
N LEU A 412 -18.49 0.37 11.69
CA LEU A 412 -19.63 1.23 12.01
C LEU A 412 -20.51 0.69 13.15
N SER A 413 -20.24 -0.50 13.66
CA SER A 413 -20.99 -1.08 14.76
C SER A 413 -20.58 -0.43 16.09
N ASN A 414 -21.34 0.55 16.53
CA ASN A 414 -21.25 1.15 17.86
C ASN A 414 -22.60 0.95 18.59
N PRO A 415 -22.69 1.15 19.91
CA PRO A 415 -23.92 0.88 20.67
C PRO A 415 -25.19 1.52 20.11
N GLY A 416 -25.08 2.71 19.53
CA GLY A 416 -26.21 3.42 18.97
C GLY A 416 -26.62 2.98 17.57
N ASN A 417 -25.76 2.27 16.83
CA ASN A 417 -26.05 1.76 15.49
C ASN A 417 -26.61 0.34 15.52
N ILE A 418 -26.60 -0.28 16.68
CA ILE A 418 -27.09 -1.62 16.90
C ILE A 418 -28.60 -1.67 16.66
N GLY A 419 -29.06 -2.66 15.91
CA GLY A 419 -30.46 -2.78 15.51
C GLY A 419 -30.88 -1.89 14.33
N LYS A 420 -29.98 -1.10 13.78
CA LYS A 420 -30.23 -0.26 12.60
C LYS A 420 -29.68 -0.91 11.33
N ILE A 421 -30.35 -0.71 10.20
CA ILE A 421 -29.86 -1.16 8.90
C ILE A 421 -28.70 -0.24 8.48
N LEU A 422 -27.47 -0.77 8.49
CA LEU A 422 -26.32 -0.08 7.91
C LEU A 422 -26.34 -0.26 6.39
N HIS A 423 -26.24 0.81 5.61
CA HIS A 423 -26.28 0.76 4.15
C HIS A 423 -24.92 0.30 3.56
N ILE A 424 -24.46 -0.86 4.01
CA ILE A 424 -23.21 -1.49 3.57
C ILE A 424 -23.59 -2.76 2.80
N PHE A 425 -23.22 -2.84 1.52
CA PHE A 425 -23.65 -3.91 0.64
C PHE A 425 -22.55 -4.35 -0.33
N ARG A 426 -22.69 -5.56 -0.87
CA ARG A 426 -21.77 -6.12 -1.85
C ARG A 426 -22.18 -5.70 -3.26
N SER A 427 -21.29 -4.99 -3.98
CA SER A 427 -21.45 -4.66 -5.38
C SER A 427 -20.12 -4.34 -6.05
N ASP A 428 -20.00 -4.61 -7.36
CA ASP A 428 -18.89 -4.09 -8.14
C ASP A 428 -19.18 -2.64 -8.53
N VAL A 429 -18.23 -1.75 -8.31
CA VAL A 429 -18.37 -0.31 -8.61
C VAL A 429 -18.73 -0.01 -10.07
N ILE A 430 -18.38 -0.92 -10.99
CA ILE A 430 -18.69 -0.76 -12.43
C ILE A 430 -20.14 -1.16 -12.78
N GLU A 431 -20.87 -1.77 -11.86
CA GLU A 431 -22.24 -2.21 -12.01
C GLU A 431 -23.25 -1.29 -11.30
N LEU A 432 -22.75 -0.31 -10.54
CA LEU A 432 -23.56 0.61 -9.77
C LEU A 432 -24.26 1.64 -10.64
N HIS A 433 -25.53 1.92 -10.34
CA HIS A 433 -26.32 2.99 -10.94
C HIS A 433 -27.34 3.58 -9.95
N ALA A 434 -27.71 4.84 -10.15
CA ALA A 434 -28.72 5.48 -9.32
C ALA A 434 -30.09 4.78 -9.42
N GLY A 435 -30.80 4.67 -8.30
CA GLY A 435 -32.08 3.95 -8.24
C GLY A 435 -31.98 2.43 -8.26
N GLN A 436 -30.78 1.86 -8.24
CA GLN A 436 -30.57 0.42 -8.12
C GLN A 436 -31.16 -0.10 -6.80
N THR A 437 -31.99 -1.15 -6.89
CA THR A 437 -32.53 -1.80 -5.70
C THR A 437 -31.44 -2.63 -5.01
N ILE A 438 -31.19 -2.35 -3.74
CA ILE A 438 -30.25 -3.06 -2.88
C ILE A 438 -31.07 -3.77 -1.80
N VAL A 439 -30.78 -5.06 -1.60
CA VAL A 439 -31.44 -5.88 -0.59
C VAL A 439 -30.55 -5.92 0.67
N PHE A 440 -31.10 -5.44 1.77
CA PHE A 440 -30.50 -5.54 3.10
C PHE A 440 -31.25 -6.57 3.94
N LYS A 441 -30.62 -7.05 4.99
CA LYS A 441 -31.33 -7.82 6.04
C LYS A 441 -31.64 -6.88 7.19
N ASP A 442 -32.91 -6.85 7.59
CA ASP A 442 -33.31 -6.15 8.80
C ASP A 442 -32.63 -6.83 10.00
N PRO A 443 -31.91 -6.10 10.75
CA PRO A 443 -31.22 -6.64 11.90
C PRO A 443 -32.19 -7.18 12.99
N ASN A 444 -33.36 -6.66 13.16
CA ASN A 444 -34.24 -7.05 14.25
C ASN A 444 -35.01 -8.36 13.99
N ASN A 445 -35.20 -8.73 12.73
CA ASN A 445 -36.02 -9.89 12.38
C ASN A 445 -35.45 -10.75 11.25
N GLY A 446 -34.30 -10.36 10.65
CA GLY A 446 -33.66 -11.09 9.55
C GLY A 446 -34.36 -10.98 8.20
N ASN A 447 -35.50 -10.24 8.11
CA ASN A 447 -36.26 -10.07 6.89
C ASN A 447 -35.49 -9.27 5.84
N GLN A 448 -35.79 -9.51 4.58
CA GLN A 448 -35.23 -8.73 3.49
C GLN A 448 -35.93 -7.37 3.39
N VAL A 449 -35.13 -6.31 3.36
CA VAL A 449 -35.59 -4.93 3.17
C VAL A 449 -34.93 -4.37 1.92
N GLU A 450 -35.73 -3.93 0.98
CA GLU A 450 -35.30 -3.31 -0.26
C GLU A 450 -35.18 -1.80 -0.09
N LYS A 451 -34.00 -1.25 -0.42
CA LYS A 451 -33.78 0.20 -0.52
C LYS A 451 -33.17 0.54 -1.88
N GLN A 452 -33.57 1.66 -2.43
CA GLN A 452 -32.97 2.15 -3.67
C GLN A 452 -31.73 2.97 -3.36
N LEU A 453 -30.64 2.74 -4.12
CA LEU A 453 -29.42 3.53 -4.04
C LEU A 453 -29.77 5.00 -4.42
N PRO A 454 -29.70 5.94 -3.48
CA PRO A 454 -30.04 7.32 -3.76
C PRO A 454 -28.99 8.00 -4.64
N LYS A 455 -29.33 9.14 -5.21
CA LYS A 455 -28.29 10.07 -5.65
C LYS A 455 -27.53 10.60 -4.43
N VAL A 456 -26.19 10.65 -4.53
CA VAL A 456 -25.33 10.97 -3.41
C VAL A 456 -24.68 12.34 -3.57
N ASP A 457 -24.53 13.08 -2.47
CA ASP A 457 -23.88 14.38 -2.48
C ASP A 457 -22.36 14.26 -2.49
N TYR A 458 -21.83 13.18 -1.89
CA TYR A 458 -20.41 12.97 -1.75
C TYR A 458 -20.03 11.52 -2.09
N VAL A 459 -19.11 11.36 -3.03
CA VAL A 459 -18.39 10.09 -3.22
C VAL A 459 -16.99 10.24 -2.65
N ILE A 460 -16.64 9.41 -1.67
CA ILE A 460 -15.33 9.45 -1.00
C ILE A 460 -14.75 8.05 -1.04
N SER A 461 -13.63 7.85 -1.73
CA SER A 461 -13.10 6.48 -1.89
C SER A 461 -11.59 6.40 -2.08
N ASN A 462 -11.01 5.32 -1.59
CA ASN A 462 -9.67 4.88 -1.97
C ASN A 462 -9.80 3.87 -3.12
N LEU A 463 -9.66 4.33 -4.36
CA LEU A 463 -9.90 3.50 -5.53
C LEU A 463 -8.80 2.43 -5.73
N PRO A 464 -9.14 1.24 -6.25
CA PRO A 464 -8.20 0.14 -6.40
C PRO A 464 -7.05 0.46 -7.38
N PHE A 465 -5.78 0.19 -6.97
CA PHE A 465 -4.58 0.43 -7.78
C PHE A 465 -4.22 -0.80 -8.62
N ILE A 466 -5.00 -1.10 -9.65
CA ILE A 466 -4.86 -2.29 -10.47
C ILE A 466 -4.31 -1.94 -11.85
N ARG A 467 -3.18 -2.58 -12.21
CA ARG A 467 -2.47 -2.31 -13.47
C ARG A 467 -3.03 -3.07 -14.67
N GLU A 468 -2.75 -2.55 -15.84
CA GLU A 468 -3.10 -2.96 -17.21
C GLU A 468 -3.30 -4.48 -17.46
N LYS A 469 -2.45 -5.34 -16.91
CA LYS A 469 -2.45 -6.78 -17.25
C LYS A 469 -3.70 -7.54 -16.78
N GLU A 470 -4.41 -6.99 -15.81
CA GLU A 470 -5.55 -7.62 -15.14
C GLU A 470 -6.87 -6.92 -15.42
N ILE A 471 -6.82 -5.69 -15.96
CA ILE A 471 -8.00 -4.86 -16.26
C ILE A 471 -8.98 -5.57 -17.20
N LYS A 472 -8.51 -6.35 -18.16
CA LYS A 472 -9.41 -7.09 -19.09
C LYS A 472 -10.34 -8.07 -18.38
N LYS A 473 -9.92 -8.60 -17.22
CA LYS A 473 -10.72 -9.52 -16.41
C LYS A 473 -11.65 -8.78 -15.45
N LEU A 474 -11.21 -7.59 -15.02
CA LEU A 474 -11.86 -6.80 -13.96
C LEU A 474 -12.82 -5.73 -14.50
N ASN A 475 -12.66 -5.32 -15.75
CA ASN A 475 -13.57 -4.39 -16.42
C ASN A 475 -13.91 -4.92 -17.82
N PRO A 476 -14.90 -5.82 -17.94
CA PRO A 476 -15.37 -6.32 -19.23
C PRO A 476 -16.01 -5.22 -20.09
N ASN A 477 -16.57 -4.19 -19.47
CA ASN A 477 -17.38 -3.14 -20.10
C ASN A 477 -16.57 -1.92 -20.60
N ILE A 478 -15.23 -2.05 -20.75
CA ILE A 478 -14.38 -0.92 -21.24
C ILE A 478 -14.86 -0.34 -22.56
N LYS A 479 -15.45 -1.14 -23.44
CA LYS A 479 -15.93 -0.65 -24.74
C LYS A 479 -17.17 0.21 -24.58
N GLU A 480 -18.09 -0.20 -23.72
CA GLU A 480 -19.36 0.49 -23.46
C GLU A 480 -19.12 1.83 -22.76
N ILE A 481 -18.33 1.86 -21.69
CA ILE A 481 -18.01 3.12 -21.01
C ILE A 481 -17.28 4.10 -21.95
N ASN A 482 -16.35 3.63 -22.78
CA ASN A 482 -15.68 4.50 -23.75
C ASN A 482 -16.63 5.01 -24.85
N LYS A 483 -17.65 4.22 -25.23
CA LYS A 483 -18.71 4.65 -26.17
C LYS A 483 -19.54 5.75 -25.53
N LEU A 484 -20.00 5.54 -24.28
CA LEU A 484 -20.75 6.51 -23.49
C LEU A 484 -19.98 7.84 -23.34
N ILE A 485 -18.71 7.78 -22.93
CA ILE A 485 -17.84 8.96 -22.81
C ILE A 485 -17.76 9.73 -24.16
N LYS A 486 -17.62 9.03 -25.30
CA LYS A 486 -17.56 9.67 -26.60
C LYS A 486 -18.88 10.35 -26.98
N GLU A 487 -19.99 9.69 -26.74
CA GLU A 487 -21.32 10.21 -27.02
C GLU A 487 -21.61 11.47 -26.20
N GLN A 488 -21.35 11.43 -24.93
CA GLN A 488 -21.60 12.54 -24.00
C GLN A 488 -20.65 13.72 -24.21
N THR A 489 -19.35 13.46 -24.43
CA THR A 489 -18.33 14.52 -24.43
C THR A 489 -17.81 14.93 -25.78
N LYS A 490 -18.16 14.20 -26.84
CA LYS A 490 -17.59 14.32 -28.20
C LYS A 490 -16.06 14.25 -28.22
N ALA A 491 -15.48 13.55 -27.26
CA ALA A 491 -14.03 13.44 -27.10
C ALA A 491 -13.40 12.69 -28.30
N LYS A 492 -12.29 13.20 -28.79
CA LYS A 492 -11.52 12.55 -29.87
C LYS A 492 -10.79 11.29 -29.39
N LYS A 493 -10.37 11.28 -28.13
CA LYS A 493 -9.64 10.16 -27.51
C LYS A 493 -10.38 9.67 -26.27
N THR A 494 -10.29 8.38 -25.99
CA THR A 494 -10.80 7.74 -24.79
C THR A 494 -9.72 6.91 -24.11
N LEU A 495 -9.97 6.52 -22.87
CA LEU A 495 -9.06 5.68 -22.09
C LEU A 495 -8.80 4.35 -22.81
N SER A 496 -7.57 3.89 -22.78
CA SER A 496 -7.16 2.64 -23.42
C SER A 496 -7.10 1.50 -22.40
N LYS A 497 -7.05 0.26 -22.90
CA LYS A 497 -6.83 -0.94 -22.04
C LYS A 497 -5.52 -0.89 -21.22
N LYS A 498 -4.67 0.10 -21.48
CA LYS A 498 -3.42 0.35 -20.71
C LYS A 498 -3.60 1.35 -19.57
N SER A 499 -4.79 1.89 -19.39
CA SER A 499 -5.11 2.77 -18.27
C SER A 499 -5.36 1.96 -17.01
N ASP A 500 -5.02 2.50 -15.84
CA ASP A 500 -5.39 1.89 -14.56
C ASP A 500 -6.91 1.92 -14.34
N ILE A 501 -7.45 0.97 -13.58
CA ILE A 501 -8.90 0.84 -13.39
C ILE A 501 -9.53 2.09 -12.75
N PHE A 502 -8.83 2.73 -11.82
CA PHE A 502 -9.34 3.93 -11.15
C PHE A 502 -9.69 5.06 -12.12
N ALA A 503 -9.03 5.10 -13.30
CA ALA A 503 -9.28 6.13 -14.29
C ALA A 503 -10.66 6.01 -14.97
N TYR A 504 -11.31 4.85 -14.88
CA TYR A 504 -12.66 4.63 -15.41
C TYR A 504 -13.76 4.87 -14.38
N ILE A 505 -13.47 4.64 -13.11
CA ILE A 505 -14.47 4.62 -12.03
C ILE A 505 -15.25 5.94 -11.91
N PRO A 506 -14.65 7.15 -11.96
CA PRO A 506 -15.41 8.39 -11.84
C PRO A 506 -16.51 8.55 -12.90
N PHE A 507 -16.31 7.94 -14.09
CA PHE A 507 -17.30 8.03 -15.18
C PHE A 507 -18.46 7.05 -14.97
N TYR A 508 -18.26 5.91 -14.34
CA TYR A 508 -19.34 5.01 -13.91
C TYR A 508 -20.18 5.63 -12.79
N LEU A 509 -19.55 6.41 -11.92
CA LEU A 509 -20.21 7.01 -10.77
C LEU A 509 -20.92 8.33 -11.07
N TYR A 510 -20.70 8.93 -12.27
CA TYR A 510 -21.21 10.24 -12.59
C TYR A 510 -22.73 10.39 -12.40
N ASP A 511 -23.50 9.41 -12.85
CA ASP A 511 -24.97 9.44 -12.75
C ASP A 511 -25.51 9.21 -11.33
N ILE A 512 -24.69 8.62 -10.45
CA ILE A 512 -25.05 8.39 -9.04
C ILE A 512 -24.91 9.69 -8.24
N ILE A 513 -24.02 10.58 -8.67
CA ILE A 513 -23.73 11.82 -7.95
C ILE A 513 -24.82 12.85 -8.25
N SER A 514 -25.34 13.51 -7.20
CA SER A 514 -26.29 14.62 -7.33
C SER A 514 -25.65 15.84 -7.98
N ASP A 515 -26.44 16.77 -8.47
CA ASP A 515 -25.96 18.00 -9.10
C ASP A 515 -25.18 18.83 -8.07
N ASN A 516 -24.02 19.33 -8.47
CA ASN A 516 -23.03 19.97 -7.60
C ASN A 516 -22.48 19.05 -6.49
N GLY A 517 -22.74 17.73 -6.55
CA GLY A 517 -22.12 16.77 -5.65
C GLY A 517 -20.60 16.66 -5.86
N LYS A 518 -19.87 16.22 -4.85
CA LYS A 518 -18.41 16.18 -4.89
C LYS A 518 -17.85 14.76 -4.88
N ILE A 519 -16.68 14.64 -5.46
CA ILE A 519 -15.85 13.44 -5.36
C ILE A 519 -14.57 13.75 -4.60
N GLY A 520 -14.20 12.90 -3.65
CA GLY A 520 -12.91 12.89 -2.97
C GLY A 520 -12.26 11.53 -3.16
N LEU A 521 -11.20 11.48 -3.96
CA LEU A 521 -10.62 10.21 -4.40
C LEU A 521 -9.14 10.10 -4.06
N ILE A 522 -8.72 8.96 -3.52
CA ILE A 522 -7.32 8.57 -3.42
C ILE A 522 -6.95 7.82 -4.69
N LEU A 523 -6.00 8.36 -5.45
CA LEU A 523 -5.55 7.84 -6.74
C LEU A 523 -4.04 7.56 -6.72
N SER A 524 -3.57 6.61 -7.54
CA SER A 524 -2.13 6.52 -7.83
C SER A 524 -1.67 7.77 -8.57
N ASN A 525 -0.52 8.34 -8.21
CA ASN A 525 0.04 9.53 -8.87
C ASN A 525 0.41 9.33 -10.35
N ALA A 526 0.27 8.12 -10.87
CA ALA A 526 0.59 7.78 -12.26
C ALA A 526 -0.18 8.64 -13.28
N TRP A 527 -1.39 9.12 -12.95
CA TRP A 527 -2.18 9.98 -13.83
C TRP A 527 -1.56 11.36 -14.07
N LEU A 528 -0.69 11.85 -13.17
CA LEU A 528 -0.03 13.16 -13.33
C LEU A 528 1.05 13.16 -14.42
N GLY A 529 1.55 12.00 -14.88
CA GLY A 529 2.68 11.96 -15.80
C GLY A 529 2.66 10.88 -16.88
N THR A 530 1.61 10.04 -16.96
CA THR A 530 1.49 8.99 -17.98
C THR A 530 0.67 9.47 -19.19
N ASP A 531 0.82 8.77 -20.32
CA ASP A 531 0.07 9.10 -21.55
C ASP A 531 -1.45 8.95 -21.36
N TYR A 532 -1.90 7.94 -20.59
CA TYR A 532 -3.32 7.81 -20.27
C TYR A 532 -3.78 8.87 -19.26
N GLY A 533 -2.86 9.38 -18.44
CA GLY A 533 -3.15 10.47 -17.51
C GLY A 533 -3.54 11.76 -18.19
N GLU A 534 -2.92 12.09 -19.34
CA GLU A 534 -3.32 13.24 -20.15
C GLU A 534 -4.76 13.07 -20.66
N ILE A 535 -5.11 11.87 -21.13
CA ILE A 535 -6.47 11.55 -21.58
C ILE A 535 -7.46 11.58 -20.41
N PHE A 536 -7.07 11.02 -19.26
CA PHE A 536 -7.89 11.05 -18.05
C PHE A 536 -8.19 12.49 -17.61
N LEU A 537 -7.16 13.36 -17.60
CA LEU A 537 -7.31 14.78 -17.26
C LEU A 537 -8.24 15.53 -18.24
N GLU A 538 -8.09 15.28 -19.53
CA GLU A 538 -8.99 15.88 -20.54
C GLU A 538 -10.44 15.45 -20.30
N LEU A 539 -10.65 14.18 -19.99
CA LEU A 539 -11.99 13.63 -19.80
C LEU A 539 -12.60 14.05 -18.46
N ILE A 540 -11.84 13.91 -17.35
CA ILE A 540 -12.38 14.19 -16.01
C ILE A 540 -12.84 15.66 -15.88
N GLN A 541 -12.14 16.60 -16.51
CA GLN A 541 -12.51 18.01 -16.51
C GLN A 541 -13.81 18.32 -17.31
N LYS A 542 -14.29 17.38 -18.13
CA LYS A 542 -15.60 17.50 -18.81
C LYS A 542 -16.76 17.13 -17.89
N TYR A 543 -16.53 16.24 -16.95
CA TYR A 543 -17.52 15.73 -16.00
C TYR A 543 -17.46 16.44 -14.65
N PHE A 544 -16.27 16.89 -14.26
CA PHE A 544 -16.03 17.46 -12.95
C PHE A 544 -15.18 18.74 -13.01
N ASN A 545 -15.48 19.65 -12.14
CA ASN A 545 -14.64 20.79 -11.82
C ASN A 545 -13.65 20.38 -10.75
N ILE A 546 -12.36 20.27 -11.08
CA ILE A 546 -11.33 19.93 -10.09
C ILE A 546 -11.15 21.11 -9.11
N ASP A 547 -11.26 20.88 -7.83
CA ASP A 547 -11.11 21.87 -6.76
C ASP A 547 -9.65 21.90 -6.25
N CYS A 548 -9.13 20.74 -5.85
CA CYS A 548 -7.74 20.64 -5.45
C CYS A 548 -7.14 19.25 -5.73
N VAL A 549 -5.81 19.24 -5.80
CA VAL A 549 -4.99 18.01 -5.88
C VAL A 549 -3.96 18.09 -4.74
N VAL A 550 -3.92 17.05 -3.89
CA VAL A 550 -2.99 17.02 -2.76
C VAL A 550 -1.97 15.89 -2.96
N ILE A 551 -0.70 16.19 -2.71
CA ILE A 551 0.40 15.21 -2.71
C ILE A 551 1.16 15.25 -1.38
N SER A 552 1.88 14.16 -1.10
CA SER A 552 2.80 14.13 0.03
C SER A 552 4.17 14.70 -0.36
N GLY A 553 4.67 15.67 0.38
CA GLY A 553 6.04 16.13 0.35
C GLY A 553 6.97 15.39 1.30
N LYS A 554 6.45 14.45 2.12
CA LYS A 554 7.21 13.66 3.10
C LYS A 554 6.73 12.21 3.16
N GLY A 555 7.46 11.32 2.52
CA GLY A 555 7.14 9.88 2.58
C GLY A 555 5.94 9.46 1.73
N ARG A 556 5.50 8.24 1.94
CA ARG A 556 4.29 7.68 1.31
C ARG A 556 3.19 7.59 2.35
N TRP A 557 1.96 7.75 1.92
CA TRP A 557 0.81 7.57 2.81
C TRP A 557 0.53 6.09 3.13
N PHE A 558 0.95 5.16 2.24
CA PHE A 558 0.76 3.72 2.43
C PHE A 558 2.11 3.03 2.65
N ASN A 559 2.37 2.61 3.88
CA ASN A 559 3.64 1.94 4.25
C ASN A 559 3.83 0.61 3.53
N ASN A 560 2.74 -0.12 3.29
CA ASN A 560 2.73 -1.46 2.69
C ASN A 560 2.57 -1.45 1.16
N ALA A 561 2.38 -0.28 0.53
CA ALA A 561 2.24 -0.16 -0.91
C ALA A 561 3.46 0.52 -1.54
N LYS A 562 3.98 -0.07 -2.64
CA LYS A 562 4.99 0.60 -3.48
C LYS A 562 4.37 1.60 -4.46
N VAL A 563 3.26 2.22 -4.06
CA VAL A 563 2.52 3.20 -4.86
C VAL A 563 2.61 4.56 -4.18
N VAL A 564 2.85 5.60 -4.94
CA VAL A 564 2.68 6.99 -4.50
C VAL A 564 1.28 7.41 -4.88
N THR A 565 0.58 8.04 -3.97
CA THR A 565 -0.84 8.40 -4.16
C THR A 565 -1.07 9.90 -4.05
N THR A 566 -2.18 10.34 -4.62
CA THR A 566 -2.67 11.73 -4.61
C THR A 566 -4.11 11.75 -4.13
N LEU A 567 -4.54 12.85 -3.51
CA LEU A 567 -5.97 13.16 -3.35
C LEU A 567 -6.42 14.01 -4.53
N LEU A 568 -7.59 13.69 -5.07
CA LEU A 568 -8.29 14.47 -6.07
C LEU A 568 -9.66 14.84 -5.51
N ILE A 569 -9.90 16.13 -5.33
CA ILE A 569 -11.20 16.67 -4.92
C ILE A 569 -11.79 17.43 -6.10
N ALA A 570 -13.03 17.07 -6.47
CA ALA A 570 -13.69 17.71 -7.60
C ALA A 570 -15.21 17.75 -7.41
N THR A 571 -15.85 18.73 -8.00
CA THR A 571 -17.30 18.96 -7.97
C THR A 571 -17.91 18.57 -9.30
N LYS A 572 -19.01 17.82 -9.29
CA LYS A 572 -19.77 17.46 -10.49
C LYS A 572 -20.20 18.73 -11.23
N ARG A 573 -20.09 18.70 -12.54
CA ARG A 573 -20.58 19.74 -13.44
C ARG A 573 -21.43 19.15 -14.55
N GLU A 574 -22.32 19.91 -15.10
CA GLU A 574 -22.99 19.55 -16.33
C GLU A 574 -22.01 19.53 -17.52
N ILE A 575 -22.08 18.47 -18.32
CA ILE A 575 -21.15 18.26 -19.44
C ILE A 575 -21.31 19.36 -20.52
N SER A 576 -22.54 19.91 -20.67
CA SER A 576 -22.89 20.98 -21.60
C SER A 576 -22.40 22.35 -21.15
N ASP A 577 -22.10 22.54 -19.86
CA ASP A 577 -21.77 23.87 -19.33
C ASP A 577 -20.43 24.37 -19.91
N PRO A 578 -20.31 25.67 -20.15
CA PRO A 578 -19.05 26.29 -20.54
C PRO A 578 -18.04 26.21 -19.40
N VAL A 579 -16.77 26.03 -19.75
CA VAL A 579 -15.68 26.02 -18.75
C VAL A 579 -15.44 27.44 -18.23
N ASN A 580 -15.60 27.68 -16.94
CA ASN A 580 -15.24 28.95 -16.33
C ASN A 580 -13.71 29.09 -16.26
N LEU A 581 -13.15 29.92 -17.14
CA LEU A 581 -11.70 30.12 -17.27
C LEU A 581 -11.05 30.78 -16.05
N ASN A 582 -11.83 31.52 -15.24
CA ASN A 582 -11.35 32.18 -14.04
C ASN A 582 -11.37 31.28 -12.79
N ARG A 583 -12.00 30.10 -12.88
CA ARG A 583 -12.02 29.15 -11.80
C ARG A 583 -10.60 28.67 -11.50
N ARG A 584 -10.26 28.59 -10.23
CA ARG A 584 -8.93 28.21 -9.76
C ARG A 584 -8.90 26.77 -9.29
N ILE A 585 -7.76 26.13 -9.50
CA ILE A 585 -7.42 24.78 -8.98
C ILE A 585 -6.24 24.94 -8.04
N SER A 586 -6.34 24.34 -6.85
CA SER A 586 -5.27 24.34 -5.85
C SER A 586 -4.43 23.07 -5.92
N PHE A 587 -3.12 23.23 -5.98
CA PHE A 587 -2.12 22.16 -5.97
C PHE A 587 -1.37 22.20 -4.65
N CYS A 588 -1.66 21.23 -3.78
CA CYS A 588 -1.23 21.24 -2.39
C CYS A 588 -0.13 20.19 -2.16
N THR A 589 0.95 20.59 -1.51
CA THR A 589 2.03 19.70 -1.09
C THR A 589 2.13 19.68 0.42
N LEU A 590 1.90 18.53 1.05
CA LEU A 590 2.07 18.40 2.49
C LEU A 590 3.55 18.45 2.85
N LYS A 591 3.94 19.36 3.74
CA LYS A 591 5.34 19.58 4.17
C LYS A 591 5.80 18.57 5.22
N GLU A 592 4.85 17.89 5.88
CA GLU A 592 5.10 16.91 6.93
C GLU A 592 4.31 15.61 6.67
N LYS A 593 4.68 14.53 7.34
CA LYS A 593 3.92 13.27 7.31
C LYS A 593 2.59 13.46 8.03
N LEU A 594 1.51 12.90 7.49
CA LEU A 594 0.18 13.01 8.10
C LEU A 594 0.13 12.54 9.55
N GLU A 595 0.87 11.47 9.88
CA GLU A 595 0.98 10.92 11.24
C GLU A 595 1.58 11.89 12.26
N ASN A 596 2.32 12.92 11.80
CA ASN A 596 2.94 13.95 12.62
C ASN A 596 2.12 15.26 12.68
N ILE A 597 1.03 15.35 11.93
CA ILE A 597 0.16 16.54 11.93
C ILE A 597 -0.90 16.35 13.00
N ALA A 598 -0.81 17.15 14.06
CA ALA A 598 -1.68 17.01 15.21
C ALA A 598 -3.14 17.43 14.95
N ASP A 599 -3.39 18.34 14.01
CA ASP A 599 -4.71 18.92 13.75
C ASP A 599 -5.06 18.85 12.26
N ILE A 600 -5.69 17.75 11.85
CA ILE A 600 -6.15 17.51 10.47
C ILE A 600 -7.31 18.48 10.11
N LYS A 601 -8.13 18.88 11.07
CA LYS A 601 -9.22 19.85 10.86
C LYS A 601 -8.67 21.20 10.43
N LYS A 602 -7.63 21.69 11.12
CA LYS A 602 -6.96 22.93 10.77
C LYS A 602 -6.29 22.83 9.40
N LEU A 603 -5.55 21.72 9.13
CA LEU A 603 -4.94 21.47 7.82
C LEU A 603 -5.98 21.50 6.68
N SER A 604 -7.13 20.83 6.85
CA SER A 604 -8.18 20.82 5.84
C SER A 604 -8.75 22.21 5.59
N SER A 605 -8.95 23.01 6.64
CA SER A 605 -9.41 24.40 6.54
C SER A 605 -8.41 25.28 5.80
N GLU A 606 -7.11 25.12 6.06
CA GLU A 606 -6.03 25.84 5.36
C GLU A 606 -6.03 25.52 3.86
N ILE A 607 -6.21 24.26 3.49
CA ILE A 607 -6.31 23.82 2.07
C ILE A 607 -7.55 24.43 1.42
N ILE A 608 -8.72 24.34 2.04
CA ILE A 608 -9.98 24.88 1.51
C ILE A 608 -9.90 26.40 1.32
N LEU A 609 -9.31 27.12 2.29
CA LEU A 609 -9.14 28.57 2.25
C LEU A 609 -7.95 29.01 1.39
N ASN A 610 -7.24 28.08 0.75
CA ASN A 610 -6.04 28.33 -0.06
C ASN A 610 -4.95 29.10 0.71
N LYS A 611 -4.75 28.77 1.99
CA LYS A 611 -3.82 29.42 2.91
C LYS A 611 -2.61 28.51 3.17
N GLU A 612 -1.42 28.95 2.78
CA GLU A 612 -0.19 28.27 3.13
C GLU A 612 0.08 28.24 4.64
N SER A 613 0.73 27.21 5.12
CA SER A 613 1.11 27.04 6.52
C SER A 613 2.41 26.23 6.66
N ASP A 614 2.81 25.94 7.90
CA ASP A 614 3.93 25.04 8.17
C ASP A 614 3.67 23.61 7.71
N TRP A 615 2.40 23.22 7.52
CA TRP A 615 2.00 21.87 7.13
C TRP A 615 1.76 21.70 5.62
N VAL A 616 1.41 22.79 4.92
CA VAL A 616 1.06 22.71 3.49
C VAL A 616 1.61 23.89 2.70
N ASN A 617 2.17 23.59 1.52
CA ASN A 617 2.46 24.57 0.46
C ASN A 617 1.36 24.47 -0.59
N ILE A 618 0.84 25.61 -1.04
CA ILE A 618 -0.29 25.66 -1.96
C ILE A 618 0.04 26.57 -3.15
N GLN A 619 -0.08 26.00 -4.35
CA GLN A 619 -0.05 26.76 -5.59
C GLN A 619 -1.44 26.74 -6.20
N SER A 620 -1.93 27.88 -6.63
CA SER A 620 -3.29 28.01 -7.17
C SER A 620 -3.23 28.67 -8.54
N TYR A 621 -3.83 28.03 -9.54
CA TYR A 621 -3.87 28.54 -10.92
C TYR A 621 -5.30 28.55 -11.44
N SER A 622 -5.67 29.61 -12.16
CA SER A 622 -6.91 29.63 -12.93
C SER A 622 -6.83 28.65 -14.10
N ILE A 623 -7.99 28.24 -14.61
CA ILE A 623 -8.04 27.38 -15.80
C ILE A 623 -7.36 28.05 -17.01
N ASN A 624 -7.43 29.38 -17.09
CA ASN A 624 -6.73 30.14 -18.14
C ASN A 624 -5.20 30.05 -18.01
N GLU A 625 -4.68 30.25 -16.79
CA GLU A 625 -3.24 30.09 -16.50
C GLU A 625 -2.76 28.65 -16.78
N ILE A 626 -3.57 27.63 -16.39
CA ILE A 626 -3.27 26.23 -16.69
C ILE A 626 -3.17 26.00 -18.20
N LYS A 627 -4.10 26.53 -19.00
CA LYS A 627 -4.04 26.43 -20.47
C LYS A 627 -2.79 27.09 -21.04
N GLN A 628 -2.37 28.23 -20.50
CA GLN A 628 -1.12 28.88 -20.92
C GLN A 628 0.10 27.99 -20.61
N LEU A 629 0.16 27.41 -19.41
CA LEU A 629 1.24 26.52 -19.00
C LEU A 629 1.26 25.21 -19.80
N GLU A 630 0.09 24.64 -20.12
CA GLU A 630 -0.05 23.49 -21.02
C GLU A 630 0.45 23.77 -22.44
N ASN A 631 0.17 24.96 -22.97
CA ASN A 631 0.69 25.41 -24.29
C ASN A 631 2.22 25.58 -24.28
N ILE A 632 2.79 25.94 -23.12
CA ILE A 632 4.27 25.97 -22.95
C ILE A 632 4.80 24.52 -22.85
N GLY A 633 3.97 23.54 -22.49
CA GLY A 633 4.33 22.13 -22.42
C GLY A 633 4.51 21.60 -20.99
N ILE A 634 4.07 22.33 -19.97
CA ILE A 634 4.18 21.88 -18.57
C ILE A 634 3.04 20.91 -18.24
N PRO A 635 3.35 19.67 -17.79
CA PRO A 635 2.36 18.72 -17.32
C PRO A 635 1.90 19.06 -15.90
N TRP A 636 0.78 18.49 -15.47
CA TRP A 636 0.20 18.72 -14.14
C TRP A 636 1.13 18.36 -12.97
N SER A 637 2.10 17.48 -13.18
CA SER A 637 3.16 17.20 -12.18
C SER A 637 4.03 18.41 -11.83
N GLY A 638 4.08 19.42 -12.68
CA GLY A 638 4.82 20.66 -12.45
C GLY A 638 4.06 21.71 -11.63
N TYR A 639 2.72 21.65 -11.56
CA TYR A 639 1.89 22.71 -10.97
C TYR A 639 1.95 22.82 -9.44
N PHE A 640 2.62 21.88 -8.79
CA PHE A 640 2.90 21.97 -7.34
C PHE A 640 4.00 22.98 -6.99
N ALA A 641 4.69 23.52 -7.98
CA ALA A 641 5.69 24.57 -7.83
C ALA A 641 5.18 25.90 -8.38
N ASN A 642 5.76 27.02 -7.94
CA ASN A 642 5.43 28.35 -8.46
C ASN A 642 5.90 28.50 -9.91
N LEU A 643 4.95 28.62 -10.84
CA LEU A 643 5.18 28.76 -12.29
C LEU A 643 4.77 30.12 -12.85
N ASN A 644 4.42 31.11 -12.03
CA ASN A 644 3.92 32.43 -12.46
C ASN A 644 4.93 33.19 -13.33
N TRP A 645 6.21 32.87 -13.20
CA TRP A 645 7.29 33.44 -14.01
C TRP A 645 7.37 32.89 -15.44
N LEU A 646 6.90 31.65 -15.66
CA LEU A 646 7.15 30.92 -16.90
C LEU A 646 6.44 31.55 -18.14
N PRO A 647 5.15 31.99 -18.07
CA PRO A 647 4.52 32.70 -19.19
C PRO A 647 5.27 33.97 -19.62
N THR A 648 5.91 34.67 -18.66
CA THR A 648 6.61 35.93 -18.95
C THR A 648 7.90 35.74 -19.75
N ILE A 649 8.46 34.55 -19.77
CA ILE A 649 9.67 34.20 -20.54
C ILE A 649 9.38 33.36 -21.78
N ALA A 650 8.10 33.02 -22.05
CA ALA A 650 7.72 32.08 -23.09
C ALA A 650 8.21 32.47 -24.49
N GLU A 651 8.31 33.77 -24.81
CA GLU A 651 8.82 34.30 -26.07
C GLU A 651 10.31 33.97 -26.31
N LYS A 652 11.08 33.73 -25.23
CA LYS A 652 12.50 33.35 -25.31
C LYS A 652 12.69 31.83 -25.52
N LEU A 653 11.60 31.07 -25.48
CA LEU A 653 11.63 29.62 -25.58
C LEU A 653 11.21 29.14 -26.96
N ILE A 654 11.79 28.03 -27.39
CA ILE A 654 11.44 27.38 -28.66
C ILE A 654 11.34 25.87 -28.48
N ASP A 655 10.52 25.22 -29.29
CA ASP A 655 10.39 23.75 -29.30
C ASP A 655 11.72 23.11 -29.72
N SER A 656 12.31 22.31 -28.86
CA SER A 656 13.59 21.63 -29.15
C SER A 656 13.52 20.67 -30.34
N LYS A 657 12.30 20.18 -30.69
CA LYS A 657 12.08 19.38 -31.89
C LYS A 657 12.42 20.12 -33.19
N LYS A 658 12.58 21.43 -33.16
CA LYS A 658 13.08 22.19 -34.32
C LYS A 658 14.53 21.81 -34.62
N PHE A 659 15.34 21.57 -33.59
CA PHE A 659 16.78 21.29 -33.68
C PHE A 659 17.11 19.81 -33.65
N PHE A 660 16.30 19.00 -32.93
CA PHE A 660 16.60 17.61 -32.66
C PHE A 660 15.48 16.66 -33.09
N ASP A 661 15.89 15.50 -33.58
CA ASP A 661 15.02 14.32 -33.63
C ASP A 661 15.26 13.46 -32.39
N PHE A 662 14.16 13.09 -31.73
CA PHE A 662 14.20 12.29 -30.51
C PHE A 662 14.00 10.82 -30.86
N ILE A 663 14.91 9.98 -30.41
CA ILE A 663 14.98 8.57 -30.76
C ILE A 663 15.08 7.76 -29.48
N ARG A 664 14.35 6.66 -29.38
CA ARG A 664 14.55 5.71 -28.32
C ARG A 664 15.63 4.72 -28.71
N GLY A 665 16.52 4.37 -27.75
CA GLY A 665 17.57 3.40 -27.97
C GLY A 665 17.06 1.98 -28.25
N GLU A 666 17.93 1.13 -28.76
CA GLU A 666 17.60 -0.21 -29.26
C GLU A 666 17.15 -1.15 -28.16
N ARG A 667 16.07 -1.88 -28.44
CA ARG A 667 15.50 -2.87 -27.53
C ARG A 667 15.63 -4.28 -28.10
N ARG A 668 16.45 -5.11 -27.41
CA ARG A 668 16.54 -6.56 -27.67
C ARG A 668 16.32 -7.32 -26.37
N GLY A 669 15.64 -8.46 -26.45
CA GLY A 669 15.15 -9.17 -25.26
C GLY A 669 16.17 -10.01 -24.52
N CYS A 670 17.35 -10.30 -25.11
CA CYS A 670 18.37 -11.16 -24.54
C CYS A 670 19.75 -10.46 -24.43
N ASN A 671 20.05 -9.93 -23.24
CA ASN A 671 21.31 -9.20 -23.03
C ASN A 671 22.55 -10.10 -23.21
N ARG A 672 22.50 -11.39 -22.87
CA ARG A 672 23.65 -12.31 -23.02
C ARG A 672 24.04 -12.49 -24.48
N MET A 673 23.03 -12.52 -25.35
CA MET A 673 23.24 -12.65 -26.79
C MET A 673 23.75 -11.36 -27.42
N PHE A 674 23.10 -10.23 -27.12
CA PHE A 674 23.39 -8.95 -27.79
C PHE A 674 24.52 -8.13 -27.20
N TYR A 675 24.97 -8.46 -25.98
CA TYR A 675 26.14 -7.82 -25.35
C TYR A 675 27.11 -8.91 -24.92
N PRO A 676 27.88 -9.46 -25.88
CA PRO A 676 28.80 -10.55 -25.62
C PRO A 676 29.89 -10.17 -24.63
N ALA A 677 30.34 -11.13 -23.83
CA ALA A 677 31.52 -10.97 -22.99
C ALA A 677 32.81 -11.09 -23.81
N LYS A 678 33.91 -10.64 -23.26
CA LYS A 678 35.22 -10.82 -23.94
C LYS A 678 35.49 -12.30 -24.23
N GLY A 679 36.11 -12.58 -25.38
CA GLY A 679 36.38 -13.95 -25.80
C GLY A 679 35.21 -14.69 -26.47
N HIS A 680 34.26 -13.97 -27.04
CA HIS A 680 33.06 -14.52 -27.68
C HIS A 680 33.31 -15.23 -29.02
N GLY A 681 34.42 -15.03 -29.68
CA GLY A 681 34.79 -15.66 -30.96
C GLY A 681 33.99 -15.16 -32.19
N ILE A 682 33.18 -14.12 -32.05
CA ILE A 682 32.43 -13.47 -33.14
C ILE A 682 33.38 -12.66 -33.98
N GLU A 683 33.23 -12.66 -35.29
CA GLU A 683 34.06 -11.84 -36.22
C GLU A 683 33.85 -10.35 -35.94
N ASP A 684 34.89 -9.57 -36.00
CA ASP A 684 34.94 -8.16 -35.61
C ASP A 684 33.96 -7.28 -36.41
N GLU A 685 33.64 -7.62 -37.63
CA GLU A 685 32.69 -6.90 -38.48
C GLU A 685 31.24 -6.92 -37.94
N TYR A 686 30.95 -7.82 -37.03
CA TYR A 686 29.63 -7.94 -36.38
C TYR A 686 29.60 -7.41 -34.94
N ILE A 687 30.69 -6.79 -34.52
CA ILE A 687 30.85 -6.19 -33.20
C ILE A 687 30.94 -4.67 -33.33
N GLU A 688 29.89 -4.02 -32.76
CA GLU A 688 29.79 -2.57 -32.76
C GLU A 688 29.86 -1.99 -31.34
N PRO A 689 30.51 -0.85 -31.14
CA PRO A 689 30.48 -0.18 -29.85
C PRO A 689 29.10 0.44 -29.57
N VAL A 690 28.54 0.16 -28.40
CA VAL A 690 27.23 0.67 -27.96
C VAL A 690 27.31 1.34 -26.60
N LEU A 691 26.59 2.45 -26.42
CA LEU A 691 26.41 3.06 -25.12
C LEU A 691 25.28 2.34 -24.36
N LYS A 692 25.61 1.61 -23.32
CA LYS A 692 24.65 0.82 -22.53
C LYS A 692 23.96 1.62 -21.42
N ASN A 693 24.63 2.56 -20.81
CA ASN A 693 24.11 3.48 -19.78
C ASN A 693 25.10 4.62 -19.47
N LEU A 694 24.58 5.67 -18.84
CA LEU A 694 25.39 6.83 -18.43
C LEU A 694 25.98 6.73 -17.00
N LYS A 695 25.86 5.59 -16.32
CA LYS A 695 26.32 5.45 -14.93
C LYS A 695 27.81 5.65 -14.75
N LYS A 696 28.62 5.32 -15.78
CA LYS A 696 30.06 5.42 -15.78
C LYS A 696 30.57 6.68 -16.46
N ALA A 697 29.69 7.56 -16.94
CA ALA A 697 30.12 8.83 -17.53
C ALA A 697 30.33 9.86 -16.40
N PRO A 698 31.58 10.17 -16.00
CA PRO A 698 31.84 11.13 -14.93
C PRO A 698 31.57 12.56 -15.37
N SER A 699 31.79 12.89 -16.66
CA SER A 699 31.59 14.20 -17.27
C SER A 699 30.40 14.26 -18.21
N PHE A 700 30.27 15.35 -18.96
CA PHE A 700 29.22 15.51 -19.98
C PHE A 700 29.52 14.75 -21.29
N ILE A 701 30.68 14.09 -21.41
CA ILE A 701 30.99 13.22 -22.54
C ILE A 701 30.73 11.78 -22.17
N ALA A 702 30.01 11.07 -23.02
CA ALA A 702 29.76 9.64 -22.88
C ALA A 702 30.42 8.85 -23.99
N THR A 703 31.26 7.89 -23.63
CA THR A 703 31.96 6.99 -24.54
C THR A 703 31.31 5.63 -24.60
N SER A 704 31.13 5.08 -25.80
CA SER A 704 30.63 3.74 -26.03
C SER A 704 31.64 2.67 -25.65
N GLN A 705 31.48 2.05 -24.46
CA GLN A 705 32.49 1.09 -23.92
C GLN A 705 32.02 -0.37 -23.96
N THR A 706 30.78 -0.63 -24.38
CA THR A 706 30.23 -1.98 -24.44
C THR A 706 30.19 -2.45 -25.86
N GLN A 707 30.61 -3.69 -26.10
CA GLN A 707 30.47 -4.37 -27.38
C GLN A 707 29.05 -4.89 -27.57
N ALA A 708 28.51 -4.75 -28.77
CA ALA A 708 27.21 -5.27 -29.16
C ALA A 708 27.36 -6.16 -30.39
N PHE A 709 26.64 -7.27 -30.39
CA PHE A 709 26.50 -8.15 -31.53
C PHE A 709 25.42 -7.59 -32.49
N CYS A 710 25.85 -7.24 -33.71
CA CYS A 710 25.05 -6.56 -34.73
C CYS A 710 25.24 -7.24 -36.08
N CYS A 711 24.55 -8.36 -36.34
CA CYS A 711 24.61 -9.10 -37.60
C CYS A 711 23.28 -8.95 -38.36
N SER A 712 23.31 -8.44 -39.57
CA SER A 712 22.16 -8.30 -40.50
C SER A 712 22.24 -9.27 -41.67
N LYS A 713 23.23 -10.21 -41.70
CA LYS A 713 23.35 -11.24 -42.71
C LYS A 713 22.56 -12.48 -42.38
N SER A 714 22.07 -13.17 -43.41
CA SER A 714 21.38 -14.46 -43.23
C SER A 714 22.35 -15.57 -42.84
N ILE A 715 21.81 -16.71 -42.37
CA ILE A 715 22.62 -17.85 -42.01
C ILE A 715 23.39 -18.38 -43.24
N GLU A 716 22.73 -18.40 -44.39
CA GLU A 716 23.30 -18.85 -45.67
C GLU A 716 24.44 -17.94 -46.13
N GLU A 717 24.28 -16.63 -45.97
CA GLU A 717 25.37 -15.66 -46.26
C GLU A 717 26.56 -15.83 -45.33
N LEU A 718 26.32 -16.07 -44.02
CA LEU A 718 27.37 -16.34 -43.06
C LEU A 718 28.14 -17.65 -43.35
N GLU A 719 27.43 -18.68 -43.79
CA GLU A 719 28.03 -19.94 -44.22
C GLU A 719 28.92 -19.77 -45.49
N THR A 720 28.40 -19.01 -46.47
CA THR A 720 29.15 -18.72 -47.70
C THR A 720 30.41 -17.92 -47.42
N LEU A 721 30.38 -17.00 -46.44
CA LEU A 721 31.54 -16.20 -46.04
C LEU A 721 32.49 -16.93 -45.06
N ASN A 722 32.12 -18.17 -44.64
CA ASN A 722 32.81 -18.96 -43.64
C ASN A 722 33.02 -18.26 -42.28
N HIS A 723 32.02 -17.42 -41.86
CA HIS A 723 32.03 -16.70 -40.59
C HIS A 723 31.56 -17.62 -39.43
N THR A 724 32.39 -18.61 -39.12
CA THR A 724 32.10 -19.71 -38.19
C THR A 724 31.86 -19.24 -36.76
N GLY A 725 32.57 -18.18 -36.32
CA GLY A 725 32.41 -17.60 -34.98
C GLY A 725 31.00 -17.04 -34.77
N THR A 726 30.51 -16.24 -35.71
CA THR A 726 29.13 -15.66 -35.68
C THR A 726 28.05 -16.74 -35.78
N LEU A 727 28.26 -17.74 -36.68
CA LEU A 727 27.35 -18.90 -36.80
C LEU A 727 27.23 -19.66 -35.48
N ASN A 728 28.37 -20.00 -34.87
CA ASN A 728 28.37 -20.72 -33.60
C ASN A 728 27.72 -19.89 -32.49
N TRP A 729 27.92 -18.58 -32.47
CA TRP A 729 27.27 -17.68 -31.54
C TRP A 729 25.76 -17.70 -31.69
N ILE A 730 25.23 -17.52 -32.89
CA ILE A 730 23.79 -17.55 -33.16
C ILE A 730 23.19 -18.91 -32.76
N ARG A 731 23.80 -20.04 -33.22
CA ARG A 731 23.35 -21.41 -32.92
C ARG A 731 23.32 -21.73 -31.44
N SER A 732 24.25 -21.14 -30.65
CA SER A 732 24.28 -21.33 -29.19
C SER A 732 23.05 -20.81 -28.47
N PHE A 733 22.28 -19.92 -29.09
CA PHE A 733 21.04 -19.34 -28.53
C PHE A 733 19.76 -19.90 -29.14
N GLU A 734 19.79 -20.66 -30.23
CA GLU A 734 18.61 -21.14 -30.94
C GLU A 734 17.65 -21.97 -30.07
N ASN A 735 18.21 -22.82 -29.23
CA ASN A 735 17.46 -23.70 -28.34
C ASN A 735 17.27 -23.12 -26.90
N GLN A 736 17.65 -21.88 -26.66
CA GLN A 736 17.45 -21.26 -25.36
C GLN A 736 16.06 -20.64 -25.22
N MET A 737 15.48 -20.79 -24.02
CA MET A 737 14.19 -20.21 -23.69
C MET A 737 14.34 -18.73 -23.30
N ASP A 738 13.26 -17.97 -23.49
CA ASP A 738 13.15 -16.61 -22.99
C ASP A 738 13.15 -16.56 -21.43
N LYS A 739 13.26 -15.37 -20.85
CA LYS A 739 13.26 -15.18 -19.40
C LYS A 739 12.00 -15.71 -18.68
N THR A 740 10.94 -16.02 -19.41
CA THR A 740 9.69 -16.53 -18.86
C THR A 740 9.56 -18.05 -19.02
N ASN A 741 10.54 -18.73 -19.61
CA ASN A 741 10.53 -20.14 -19.97
C ASN A 741 9.29 -20.57 -20.78
N LYS A 742 8.77 -19.63 -21.62
CA LYS A 742 7.55 -19.88 -22.41
C LYS A 742 7.80 -20.03 -23.89
N LYS A 743 8.84 -19.40 -24.44
CA LYS A 743 9.15 -19.40 -25.87
C LYS A 743 10.64 -19.54 -26.12
N LEU A 744 11.02 -20.22 -27.17
CA LEU A 744 12.40 -20.22 -27.67
C LEU A 744 12.80 -18.79 -28.09
N LEU A 745 14.08 -18.43 -27.94
CA LEU A 745 14.59 -17.09 -28.28
C LEU A 745 14.30 -16.70 -29.73
N PRO A 746 14.45 -17.56 -30.75
CA PRO A 746 14.07 -17.20 -32.13
C PRO A 746 12.61 -16.74 -32.30
N ILE A 747 11.71 -17.30 -31.51
CA ILE A 747 10.29 -16.90 -31.52
C ILE A 747 10.08 -15.63 -30.67
N ALA A 748 10.75 -15.55 -29.51
CA ALA A 748 10.57 -14.45 -28.56
C ALA A 748 11.19 -13.12 -29.05
N LEU A 749 12.25 -13.18 -29.86
CA LEU A 749 13.02 -12.03 -30.36
C LEU A 749 12.62 -11.61 -31.78
N ARG A 750 11.71 -12.33 -32.44
CA ARG A 750 11.27 -12.05 -33.82
C ARG A 750 10.67 -10.65 -33.94
N LYS A 751 11.16 -9.91 -34.92
CA LYS A 751 10.62 -8.59 -35.34
C LYS A 751 10.32 -8.64 -36.85
N PRO A 752 9.36 -7.85 -37.35
CA PRO A 752 9.15 -7.72 -38.79
C PRO A 752 10.40 -7.20 -39.50
N ASN A 753 10.73 -7.81 -40.64
CA ASN A 753 11.84 -7.38 -41.52
C ASN A 753 13.24 -7.39 -40.86
N MET A 754 13.43 -8.25 -39.85
CA MET A 754 14.72 -8.44 -39.18
C MET A 754 14.89 -9.89 -38.80
N PHE A 755 16.11 -10.39 -38.82
CA PHE A 755 16.45 -11.67 -38.25
C PHE A 755 16.25 -11.63 -36.73
N TRP A 756 15.91 -12.78 -36.11
CA TRP A 756 15.70 -12.84 -34.65
C TRP A 756 16.96 -12.49 -33.85
N TYR A 757 18.14 -12.70 -34.44
CA TYR A 757 19.44 -12.38 -33.88
C TYR A 757 19.97 -11.01 -34.32
N GLU A 758 19.25 -10.24 -35.10
CA GLU A 758 19.68 -8.95 -35.61
C GLU A 758 19.48 -7.83 -34.57
N MET A 759 20.49 -6.97 -34.42
CA MET A 759 20.39 -5.71 -33.70
C MET A 759 20.66 -4.55 -34.67
N SER A 760 19.70 -3.63 -34.77
CA SER A 760 19.85 -2.46 -35.64
C SER A 760 20.81 -1.45 -35.05
N THR A 761 21.68 -0.88 -35.88
CA THR A 761 22.56 0.25 -35.54
C THR A 761 22.06 1.59 -36.10
N LYS A 762 20.81 1.60 -36.67
CA LYS A 762 20.26 2.79 -37.37
C LYS A 762 19.93 3.96 -36.44
N ASN A 763 19.58 3.68 -35.18
CA ASN A 763 19.18 4.69 -34.20
C ASN A 763 20.40 5.35 -33.53
N MET A 764 21.05 6.25 -34.27
CA MET A 764 22.21 6.99 -33.78
C MET A 764 21.85 8.38 -33.25
N ALA A 765 22.51 8.84 -32.20
CA ALA A 765 22.30 10.15 -31.60
C ALA A 765 23.63 10.92 -31.39
N ASP A 766 23.50 12.24 -31.26
CA ASP A 766 24.62 13.14 -30.89
C ASP A 766 24.65 13.37 -29.37
N PHE A 767 23.44 13.41 -28.75
CA PHE A 767 23.31 13.55 -27.29
C PHE A 767 22.34 12.49 -26.76
N VAL A 768 22.49 12.14 -25.49
CA VAL A 768 21.66 11.12 -24.83
C VAL A 768 21.29 11.52 -23.41
N VAL A 769 20.12 11.08 -22.98
CA VAL A 769 19.62 11.25 -21.62
C VAL A 769 19.10 9.92 -21.09
N ASN A 770 19.37 9.61 -19.81
CA ASN A 770 18.79 8.42 -19.18
C ASN A 770 17.26 8.55 -19.04
N ILE A 771 16.53 7.46 -19.27
CA ILE A 771 15.09 7.42 -19.00
C ILE A 771 14.82 7.54 -17.49
N ASN A 772 15.68 6.96 -16.67
CA ASN A 772 15.54 6.98 -15.23
C ASN A 772 16.69 7.75 -14.60
N PHE A 773 16.37 8.89 -14.00
CA PHE A 773 17.30 9.67 -13.22
C PHE A 773 17.21 9.38 -11.72
N ASP A 774 18.34 9.47 -11.04
CA ASP A 774 18.40 9.51 -9.58
C ASP A 774 18.79 10.94 -9.14
N LYS A 775 20.01 11.19 -8.73
CA LYS A 775 20.46 12.46 -8.14
C LYS A 775 21.07 13.44 -9.14
N SER A 776 21.61 12.96 -10.25
CA SER A 776 22.26 13.78 -11.27
C SER A 776 21.38 13.89 -12.51
N LEU A 777 20.89 15.06 -12.80
CA LEU A 777 20.12 15.38 -13.99
C LEU A 777 21.03 16.03 -15.04
N PHE A 778 21.22 15.40 -16.20
CA PHE A 778 22.05 15.92 -17.29
C PHE A 778 21.77 15.21 -18.60
N ILE A 779 22.11 15.89 -19.70
CA ILE A 779 22.18 15.33 -21.04
C ILE A 779 23.65 15.20 -21.40
N ALA A 780 24.09 14.03 -21.83
CA ALA A 780 25.48 13.79 -22.24
C ALA A 780 25.61 13.91 -23.76
N MET A 781 26.74 14.45 -24.20
CA MET A 781 27.23 14.40 -25.59
C MET A 781 27.93 13.07 -25.81
N LEU A 782 27.71 12.41 -26.94
CA LEU A 782 28.48 11.26 -27.36
C LEU A 782 29.80 11.72 -27.98
N ASP A 783 30.91 11.08 -27.59
CA ASP A 783 32.23 11.34 -28.18
C ASP A 783 32.25 11.10 -29.70
N LYS A 784 31.53 10.06 -30.12
CA LYS A 784 31.19 9.74 -31.51
C LYS A 784 29.73 9.46 -31.63
N ARG A 785 29.09 9.89 -32.71
CA ARG A 785 27.72 9.55 -33.01
C ARG A 785 27.60 8.02 -33.05
N SER A 786 26.83 7.44 -32.12
CA SER A 786 26.70 5.99 -31.95
C SER A 786 25.27 5.60 -31.55
N PHE A 787 24.97 4.32 -31.67
CA PHE A 787 23.71 3.81 -31.18
C PHE A 787 23.81 3.47 -29.66
N PHE A 788 22.67 3.30 -29.02
CA PHE A 788 22.56 3.22 -27.56
C PHE A 788 21.38 2.35 -27.11
N ASP A 789 21.45 1.88 -25.87
CA ASP A 789 20.46 0.98 -25.25
C ASP A 789 19.12 1.68 -24.98
N GLN A 790 18.03 0.90 -24.99
CA GLN A 790 16.66 1.33 -24.76
C GLN A 790 16.40 2.11 -23.46
N ARG A 791 17.35 2.16 -22.53
CA ARG A 791 17.26 2.91 -21.27
C ARG A 791 17.60 4.38 -21.41
N MET A 792 17.86 4.82 -22.61
CA MET A 792 18.16 6.21 -22.93
C MET A 792 17.27 6.73 -24.05
N ILE A 793 17.14 8.05 -24.08
CA ILE A 793 16.56 8.81 -25.19
C ILE A 793 17.70 9.56 -25.84
N GLY A 794 17.82 9.41 -27.14
CA GLY A 794 18.82 10.09 -27.97
C GLY A 794 18.24 11.33 -28.61
N PHE A 795 19.10 12.32 -28.81
CA PHE A 795 18.85 13.55 -29.52
C PHE A 795 19.79 13.56 -30.73
N SER A 796 19.23 13.47 -31.93
CA SER A 796 19.98 13.57 -33.17
C SER A 796 19.80 14.98 -33.75
N ILE A 797 20.92 15.67 -34.00
CA ILE A 797 20.90 17.02 -34.61
C ILE A 797 20.36 16.90 -36.03
N LYS A 798 19.37 17.73 -36.38
CA LYS A 798 18.82 17.77 -37.72
C LYS A 798 19.81 18.33 -38.71
N GLU A 799 19.71 17.91 -39.98
CA GLU A 799 20.66 18.25 -41.06
C GLU A 799 20.95 19.75 -41.15
N GLN A 800 19.94 20.58 -41.07
CA GLN A 800 20.04 22.04 -41.19
C GLN A 800 20.78 22.72 -40.01
N TYR A 801 21.05 21.99 -38.91
CA TYR A 801 21.77 22.52 -37.76
C TYR A 801 23.04 21.73 -37.43
N LYS A 802 23.53 20.90 -38.36
CA LYS A 802 24.74 20.09 -38.16
C LYS A 802 26.00 20.92 -38.00
N ASP A 803 26.05 22.12 -38.55
CA ASP A 803 27.19 23.06 -38.45
C ASP A 803 27.20 23.83 -37.13
N GLU A 804 26.14 23.74 -36.32
CA GLU A 804 26.11 24.35 -35.00
C GLU A 804 27.13 23.68 -34.06
N ASN A 805 27.79 24.50 -33.25
CA ASN A 805 28.76 23.99 -32.30
C ASN A 805 28.07 23.06 -31.26
N LYS A 806 28.54 21.80 -31.17
CA LYS A 806 27.96 20.80 -30.29
C LYS A 806 28.07 21.17 -28.80
N ILE A 807 29.12 21.89 -28.38
CA ILE A 807 29.29 22.35 -26.98
C ILE A 807 28.24 23.43 -26.68
N PHE A 808 27.95 24.32 -27.63
CA PHE A 808 26.89 25.31 -27.51
C PHE A 808 25.50 24.62 -27.33
N LEU A 809 25.19 23.65 -28.20
CA LEU A 809 23.95 22.91 -28.08
C LEU A 809 23.87 22.14 -26.76
N LEU A 810 24.98 21.57 -26.31
CA LEU A 810 25.07 20.90 -25.01
C LEU A 810 24.82 21.86 -23.85
N ALA A 811 25.35 23.09 -23.91
CA ALA A 811 25.08 24.13 -22.90
C ALA A 811 23.59 24.51 -22.85
N LEU A 812 22.95 24.66 -24.03
CA LEU A 812 21.50 24.91 -24.12
C LEU A 812 20.67 23.74 -23.56
N LEU A 813 21.14 22.52 -23.71
CA LEU A 813 20.43 21.33 -23.18
C LEU A 813 20.66 21.10 -21.68
N ASN A 814 21.68 21.73 -21.10
CA ASN A 814 22.07 21.51 -19.69
C ASN A 814 22.02 22.76 -18.82
N ASN A 815 21.33 23.83 -19.26
CA ASN A 815 21.07 24.97 -18.38
C ASN A 815 19.91 24.72 -17.41
N ILE A 816 19.73 25.61 -16.46
CA ILE A 816 18.74 25.52 -15.38
C ILE A 816 17.29 25.41 -15.90
N LEU A 817 16.94 26.08 -17.00
CA LEU A 817 15.61 25.99 -17.64
C LEU A 817 15.38 24.63 -18.28
N SER A 818 16.37 24.08 -18.99
CA SER A 818 16.29 22.75 -19.57
C SER A 818 16.17 21.67 -18.49
N MET A 819 16.90 21.82 -17.38
CA MET A 819 16.77 20.93 -16.21
C MET A 819 15.39 21.04 -15.57
N PHE A 820 14.85 22.26 -15.45
CA PHE A 820 13.47 22.48 -14.95
C PHE A 820 12.44 21.78 -15.84
N PHE A 821 12.51 21.91 -17.17
CA PHE A 821 11.59 21.21 -18.07
C PHE A 821 11.68 19.69 -17.90
N ILE A 822 12.90 19.14 -17.85
CA ILE A 822 13.11 17.70 -17.67
C ILE A 822 12.55 17.21 -16.32
N GLU A 823 12.78 17.93 -15.23
CA GLU A 823 12.26 17.58 -13.91
C GLU A 823 10.73 17.64 -13.88
N SER A 824 10.13 18.64 -14.56
CA SER A 824 8.67 18.80 -14.65
C SER A 824 7.97 17.68 -15.45
N PHE A 825 8.62 17.10 -16.48
CA PHE A 825 8.04 16.05 -17.33
C PHE A 825 7.95 14.70 -16.65
N GLY A 826 8.88 14.44 -15.76
CA GLY A 826 8.92 13.17 -15.07
C GLY A 826 7.92 13.14 -13.94
N PHE A 827 7.32 11.98 -13.73
CA PHE A 827 6.64 11.73 -12.47
C PHE A 827 7.51 10.83 -11.61
N GLY A 828 7.52 11.13 -10.29
CA GLY A 828 8.28 10.34 -9.34
C GLY A 828 7.70 8.94 -9.23
N ARG A 829 8.46 7.90 -9.62
CA ARG A 829 8.15 6.53 -9.23
C ARG A 829 8.49 6.35 -7.76
N GLY A 830 7.81 5.45 -7.07
CA GLY A 830 7.88 5.26 -5.61
C GLY A 830 9.26 5.07 -4.94
N LEU A 831 10.36 5.28 -5.68
CA LEU A 831 11.74 5.28 -5.20
C LEU A 831 12.50 6.58 -5.54
N GLY A 832 11.80 7.65 -5.93
CA GLY A 832 12.41 8.93 -6.29
C GLY A 832 13.10 8.94 -7.67
N ALA A 833 12.92 7.90 -8.50
CA ALA A 833 13.44 7.90 -9.86
C ALA A 833 12.50 8.69 -10.78
N LEU A 834 13.05 9.62 -11.55
CA LEU A 834 12.34 10.31 -12.61
C LEU A 834 12.17 9.36 -13.81
N ASP A 835 10.96 9.20 -14.33
CA ASP A 835 10.70 8.35 -15.49
C ASP A 835 10.36 9.22 -16.73
N LEU A 836 11.36 9.37 -17.58
CA LEU A 836 11.24 10.18 -18.79
C LEU A 836 10.70 9.33 -19.96
N ARG A 837 9.96 9.98 -20.85
CA ARG A 837 9.43 9.38 -22.08
C ARG A 837 9.81 10.20 -23.29
N GLU A 838 10.18 9.52 -24.36
CA GLU A 838 10.50 10.14 -25.65
C GLU A 838 9.35 11.03 -26.16
N THR A 839 8.12 10.60 -25.99
CA THR A 839 6.93 11.34 -26.40
C THR A 839 6.81 12.70 -25.73
N LYS A 840 7.27 12.85 -24.47
CA LYS A 840 7.29 14.13 -23.74
C LYS A 840 8.30 15.09 -24.35
N PHE A 841 9.50 14.61 -24.66
CA PHE A 841 10.50 15.44 -25.35
C PHE A 841 10.00 15.93 -26.71
N LYS A 842 9.37 15.06 -27.49
CA LYS A 842 8.80 15.43 -28.80
C LYS A 842 7.69 16.47 -28.71
N LYS A 843 6.90 16.45 -27.66
CA LYS A 843 5.73 17.31 -27.54
C LYS A 843 5.96 18.60 -26.77
N ALA A 844 6.83 18.59 -25.79
CA ALA A 844 6.81 19.56 -24.71
C ALA A 844 8.18 20.13 -24.33
N PHE A 845 9.29 19.52 -24.77
CA PHE A 845 10.61 19.99 -24.37
C PHE A 845 10.98 21.29 -25.09
N LYS A 846 11.10 22.36 -24.33
CA LYS A 846 11.53 23.66 -24.85
C LYS A 846 12.95 23.98 -24.38
N VAL A 847 13.66 24.72 -25.19
CA VAL A 847 14.99 25.27 -24.91
C VAL A 847 14.98 26.77 -25.15
N LEU A 848 15.96 27.48 -24.62
CA LEU A 848 16.21 28.88 -24.99
C LEU A 848 16.46 28.96 -26.48
N ASN A 849 15.83 29.93 -27.14
CA ASN A 849 15.85 30.04 -28.60
C ASN A 849 17.24 30.48 -29.12
N PRO A 850 18.08 29.60 -29.74
CA PRO A 850 19.40 29.95 -30.23
C PRO A 850 19.37 30.91 -31.43
N GLU A 851 18.25 31.04 -32.11
CA GLU A 851 18.08 31.93 -33.26
C GLU A 851 18.00 33.41 -32.87
N LEU A 852 17.84 33.70 -31.55
CA LEU A 852 17.89 35.07 -31.03
C LEU A 852 19.32 35.55 -30.76
N LEU A 853 20.34 34.72 -30.97
CA LEU A 853 21.71 34.98 -30.57
C LEU A 853 22.60 35.29 -31.78
N SER A 854 23.50 36.26 -31.59
CA SER A 854 24.64 36.46 -32.47
C SER A 854 25.74 35.43 -32.22
N ASP A 855 26.65 35.24 -33.17
CA ASP A 855 27.78 34.35 -33.03
C ASP A 855 28.72 34.74 -31.86
N ALA A 856 28.85 36.01 -31.55
CA ALA A 856 29.61 36.51 -30.41
C ALA A 856 28.98 36.04 -29.09
N GLN A 857 27.64 36.11 -28.96
CA GLN A 857 26.93 35.65 -27.79
C GLN A 857 26.98 34.12 -27.65
N LYS A 858 26.92 33.36 -28.76
CA LYS A 858 27.12 31.91 -28.75
C LYS A 858 28.51 31.54 -28.22
N LYS A 859 29.56 32.25 -28.67
CA LYS A 859 30.94 32.06 -28.19
C LYS A 859 31.10 32.41 -26.72
N GLU A 860 30.43 33.45 -26.23
CA GLU A 860 30.42 33.80 -24.80
C GLU A 860 29.79 32.70 -23.93
N ILE A 861 28.67 32.10 -24.39
CA ILE A 861 28.01 30.97 -23.71
C ILE A 861 28.93 29.74 -23.67
N ILE A 862 29.59 29.42 -24.80
CA ILE A 862 30.59 28.31 -24.84
C ILE A 862 31.68 28.52 -23.81
N LYS A 863 32.27 29.75 -23.77
CA LYS A 863 33.33 30.11 -22.83
C LYS A 863 32.86 29.95 -21.37
N ALA A 864 31.68 30.41 -21.06
CA ALA A 864 31.10 30.29 -19.72
C ALA A 864 30.80 28.82 -19.31
N PHE A 865 30.42 27.97 -20.28
CA PHE A 865 30.14 26.55 -20.02
C PHE A 865 31.42 25.69 -19.92
N GLN A 866 32.53 26.12 -20.46
CA GLN A 866 33.77 25.33 -20.57
C GLN A 866 34.30 24.79 -19.23
N PRO A 867 34.30 25.55 -18.10
CA PRO A 867 34.73 25.02 -16.80
C PRO A 867 33.84 23.84 -16.34
N ILE A 868 32.52 23.91 -16.54
CA ILE A 868 31.56 22.86 -16.19
C ILE A 868 31.78 21.62 -17.07
N PHE A 869 31.99 21.84 -18.37
CA PHE A 869 32.23 20.78 -19.36
C PHE A 869 33.48 19.95 -19.05
N ASN A 870 34.50 20.56 -18.48
CA ASN A 870 35.83 19.96 -18.25
C ASN A 870 35.96 19.25 -16.89
N ARG A 871 34.93 19.32 -16.02
CA ARG A 871 34.98 18.69 -14.71
C ARG A 871 33.94 17.55 -14.55
N ASP A 872 34.11 16.80 -13.48
CA ASP A 872 33.15 15.79 -13.10
C ASP A 872 31.80 16.40 -12.68
N ARG A 873 30.74 15.69 -12.98
CA ARG A 873 29.38 16.09 -12.66
C ARG A 873 29.07 15.87 -11.18
N LEU A 874 28.28 16.74 -10.62
CA LEU A 874 27.80 16.66 -9.25
C LEU A 874 26.29 16.27 -9.20
N PRO A 875 25.78 15.81 -8.05
CA PRO A 875 24.35 15.78 -7.80
C PRO A 875 23.72 17.17 -7.97
N LEU A 876 22.49 17.26 -8.46
CA LEU A 876 21.83 18.50 -8.85
C LEU A 876 21.94 19.61 -7.78
N GLU A 877 21.66 19.30 -6.50
CA GLU A 877 21.72 20.27 -5.40
C GLU A 877 23.13 20.87 -5.27
N LYS A 878 24.17 20.03 -5.32
CA LYS A 878 25.57 20.48 -5.24
C LYS A 878 26.05 21.18 -6.52
N GLU A 879 25.53 20.73 -7.67
CA GLU A 879 25.86 21.33 -8.98
C GLU A 879 25.41 22.80 -9.04
N LEU A 880 24.18 23.10 -8.56
CA LEU A 880 23.61 24.44 -8.56
C LEU A 880 24.24 25.38 -7.51
N GLU A 881 25.12 24.89 -6.65
CA GLU A 881 25.89 25.67 -5.66
C GLU A 881 27.32 25.99 -6.12
N GLN A 882 27.80 25.36 -7.21
CA GLN A 882 29.15 25.61 -7.72
C GLN A 882 29.24 26.98 -8.37
N LYS A 883 30.34 27.68 -8.11
CA LYS A 883 30.58 29.03 -8.65
C LYS A 883 30.59 29.06 -10.19
N ASP A 884 31.28 28.11 -10.80
CA ASP A 884 31.34 27.99 -12.27
C ASP A 884 29.95 27.77 -12.87
N ARG A 885 29.12 27.01 -12.16
CA ARG A 885 27.72 26.76 -12.56
C ARG A 885 26.86 28.02 -12.45
N ILE A 886 26.96 28.75 -11.36
CA ILE A 886 26.27 30.01 -11.15
C ILE A 886 26.70 31.05 -12.20
N ASP A 887 28.01 31.19 -12.43
CA ASP A 887 28.55 32.13 -13.40
C ASP A 887 28.05 31.83 -14.83
N PHE A 888 27.97 30.56 -15.21
CA PHE A 888 27.42 30.13 -16.50
C PHE A 888 25.94 30.48 -16.61
N GLU A 889 25.12 30.11 -15.60
CA GLU A 889 23.68 30.36 -15.63
C GLU A 889 23.35 31.86 -15.70
N LEU A 890 24.03 32.68 -14.90
CA LEU A 890 23.86 34.13 -14.93
C LEU A 890 24.31 34.73 -16.25
N THR A 891 25.40 34.27 -16.83
CA THR A 891 25.85 34.70 -18.16
C THR A 891 24.84 34.38 -19.25
N LEU A 892 24.36 33.11 -19.27
CA LEU A 892 23.34 32.65 -20.22
C LEU A 892 22.04 33.46 -20.08
N LEU A 893 21.53 33.57 -18.85
CA LEU A 893 20.28 34.28 -18.61
C LEU A 893 20.36 35.78 -18.90
N ARG A 894 21.51 36.42 -18.60
CA ARG A 894 21.79 37.81 -18.93
C ARG A 894 21.74 38.06 -20.45
N ILE A 895 22.30 37.17 -21.24
CA ILE A 895 22.29 37.26 -22.72
C ILE A 895 20.85 37.23 -23.25
N TYR A 896 19.96 36.50 -22.63
CA TYR A 896 18.53 36.47 -22.97
C TYR A 896 17.65 37.54 -22.26
N GLY A 897 18.26 38.35 -21.37
CA GLY A 897 17.52 39.35 -20.55
C GLY A 897 16.68 38.74 -19.44
N LEU A 898 17.05 37.54 -18.94
CA LEU A 898 16.31 36.74 -17.99
C LEU A 898 17.01 36.61 -16.62
N GLU A 899 18.09 37.33 -16.37
CA GLU A 899 18.92 37.20 -15.17
C GLU A 899 18.12 37.34 -13.86
N LYS A 900 17.15 38.26 -13.83
CA LYS A 900 16.27 38.49 -12.69
C LYS A 900 15.44 37.27 -12.26
N TYR A 901 15.29 36.26 -13.12
CA TYR A 901 14.52 35.02 -12.85
C TYR A 901 15.39 33.88 -12.31
N TYR A 902 16.72 34.04 -12.25
CA TYR A 902 17.63 32.96 -11.87
C TYR A 902 17.23 32.28 -10.55
N ASP A 903 17.06 33.06 -9.46
CA ASP A 903 16.72 32.51 -8.16
C ASP A 903 15.35 31.83 -8.15
N THR A 904 14.37 32.43 -8.83
CA THR A 904 13.03 31.85 -8.93
C THR A 904 13.04 30.51 -9.67
N ILE A 905 13.76 30.39 -10.80
CA ILE A 905 13.92 29.17 -11.57
C ILE A 905 14.64 28.11 -10.73
N LYS A 906 15.73 28.50 -10.04
CA LYS A 906 16.50 27.62 -9.16
C LYS A 906 15.65 27.08 -8.04
N GLN A 907 14.89 27.91 -7.36
CA GLN A 907 13.97 27.50 -6.29
C GLN A 907 12.89 26.54 -6.80
N THR A 908 12.28 26.85 -7.95
CA THR A 908 11.26 26.02 -8.59
C THR A 908 11.81 24.64 -8.95
N LEU A 909 12.97 24.57 -9.59
CA LEU A 909 13.65 23.32 -9.95
C LEU A 909 13.98 22.49 -8.70
N LEU A 910 14.60 23.10 -7.69
CA LEU A 910 14.95 22.41 -6.44
C LEU A 910 13.73 21.94 -5.67
N TYR A 911 12.63 22.68 -5.74
CA TYR A 911 11.36 22.29 -5.09
C TYR A 911 10.80 21.01 -5.74
N LEU A 912 10.67 20.96 -7.06
CA LEU A 912 10.22 19.76 -7.79
C LEU A 912 11.15 18.56 -7.54
N TYR A 913 12.46 18.79 -7.56
CA TYR A 913 13.45 17.76 -7.24
C TYR A 913 13.27 17.21 -5.81
N LYS A 914 13.09 18.06 -4.80
CA LYS A 914 12.85 17.65 -3.40
C LYS A 914 11.57 16.84 -3.23
N ILE A 915 10.46 17.26 -3.84
CA ILE A 915 9.19 16.52 -3.83
C ILE A 915 9.38 15.11 -4.38
N ARG A 916 10.11 14.97 -5.48
CA ARG A 916 10.38 13.66 -6.08
C ARG A 916 11.13 12.72 -5.15
N PHE A 917 12.08 13.24 -4.37
CA PHE A 917 12.87 12.45 -3.42
C PHE A 917 12.18 12.25 -2.07
N ALA A 918 11.18 13.05 -1.73
CA ALA A 918 10.47 12.98 -0.47
C ALA A 918 9.83 11.60 -0.21
N VAL A 919 9.46 10.88 -1.26
CA VAL A 919 8.85 9.54 -1.19
C VAL A 919 9.88 8.39 -1.17
N LYS A 920 11.20 8.70 -1.15
CA LYS A 920 12.27 7.70 -1.08
C LYS A 920 12.50 7.32 0.37
N GLU A 921 12.08 6.13 0.79
CA GLU A 921 12.44 5.58 2.09
C GLU A 921 13.97 5.47 2.22
N LYS A 922 14.53 6.01 3.30
CA LYS A 922 15.90 5.67 3.70
C LYS A 922 15.94 4.15 3.90
N LYS A 923 16.72 3.41 3.13
CA LYS A 923 17.01 2.01 3.44
C LYS A 923 17.46 1.96 4.90
N ARG A 924 16.67 1.34 5.79
CA ARG A 924 17.20 0.95 7.10
C ARG A 924 18.47 0.14 6.80
N LYS A 925 19.61 0.59 7.28
CA LYS A 925 20.82 -0.25 7.31
C LYS A 925 20.38 -1.52 8.02
N LYS A 926 20.50 -2.67 7.35
CA LYS A 926 20.49 -3.96 8.05
C LYS A 926 21.66 -3.88 9.03
N VAL A 927 21.37 -3.69 10.30
CA VAL A 927 22.30 -3.90 11.39
C VAL A 927 22.41 -5.41 11.58
#